data_7eeb525c9b913c647d6609de141c54ef
#
_entry.id   7eeb525c9b913c647d6609de141c54ef
#
_cell.length_a   1.000
_cell.length_b   1.000
_cell.length_c   1.000
_cell.angle_alpha   90.00
_cell.angle_beta   90.00
_cell.angle_gamma   90.00
#
_symmetry.space_group_name_H-M   'P 1'
#
loop_
_entity.id
_entity.type
_entity.pdbx_description
1 polymer ?
#
loop_
_entity_poly.entity_id
_entity_poly.type
_entity_poly.pdbx_seq_one_letter_code
_entity_poly.pdbx_strand_id
1 'polypeptide(L)'
;GQWPAGEVAAKVLTVEVADMPRDDGRRVQFAARAWDEQGQAFDLMLSDYQRRDWAVGSRWSVSARVRPVIGEVNVRGLNREIWALANGIDGMGTLGRDRKLVRQGGGFGLANMRDAVSRSWQRTGDKYPEFSDGIGLMRALSIGEQSALRPPLWQAFRPLGLTHLVSISGLHVTMVAVLFAWLIKRIFRYLPWIPAKPRVWILAGGVAGALFYALLAGFSVPTQRSVLMLAAFAWAWWRGSGGSGWTAWWQALAVVLLLDPLAVLGVGTWLSFGLVAALIWASSGRLKESGWRLAVRGQWAATVLSVVLLGYLFASLPLLSPLVNALAIPWFSWVLTPLALLGSVFPFELVQLVAAFLAEYTLRGLLWLAMVSPEFAVAAAPVPLLVLAMMAALLLLLPKGMGLKPWACLVLLGFVFYRPAKLEEGVARVTVMDAGQGLSVLIQTRNRNLLFDTGTEQVAQTGIVPSLNAMGVRRLDSLILSHHDIDHDGGFQSVAAVGTDKLLAGQPEFYPNAEFCQEDKWQWDGVDFELLRPSENAGKEDNDQSCVLRVVANGKALLITGDLGVKGEAGLIEKYGNALYSQVLVLGHHGSSTASSGSFLHTVSPQYAVASSGYANAYKHPTVAVQNRVRAHGITLLRTDLSGALVFALGQDDIFQGRLKKDKFYWQKKPFE
;
A
#
# COMPACT_ATOMS: atom_id res chain seq x y z
N GLY A 1 4.94 12.28 21.49
CA GLY A 1 4.87 13.57 20.77
C GLY A 1 5.29 13.38 19.33
N GLN A 2 4.62 14.03 18.40
CA GLN A 2 4.97 13.92 16.99
C GLN A 2 6.31 14.59 16.70
N TRP A 3 7.14 13.96 15.86
CA TRP A 3 8.36 14.59 15.37
C TRP A 3 8.01 15.91 14.65
N PRO A 4 8.71 17.03 14.97
CA PRO A 4 8.34 18.33 14.41
C PRO A 4 8.30 18.32 12.90
N ALA A 5 7.26 18.93 12.30
CA ALA A 5 7.16 19.07 10.86
C ALA A 5 8.35 19.91 10.35
N GLY A 6 9.01 19.43 9.30
CA GLY A 6 10.15 20.10 8.68
C GLY A 6 11.51 19.86 9.35
N GLU A 7 11.57 19.28 10.54
CA GLU A 7 12.84 18.97 11.18
C GLU A 7 13.43 17.67 10.58
N VAL A 8 14.47 17.83 9.77
CA VAL A 8 15.31 16.75 9.30
C VAL A 8 16.66 16.91 9.97
N ALA A 9 16.83 16.27 11.11
CA ALA A 9 18.05 16.39 11.91
C ALA A 9 18.79 15.07 12.02
N ALA A 10 20.12 15.14 11.96
CA ALA A 10 20.97 14.06 12.47
C ALA A 10 21.10 14.25 13.97
N LYS A 11 20.52 13.34 14.76
CA LYS A 11 20.55 13.40 16.23
C LYS A 11 21.13 12.11 16.78
N VAL A 12 21.78 12.21 17.92
CA VAL A 12 22.09 11.04 18.75
C VAL A 12 20.85 10.71 19.56
N LEU A 13 20.36 9.50 19.43
CA LEU A 13 19.15 9.02 20.09
C LEU A 13 19.46 7.77 20.88
N THR A 14 18.81 7.64 22.05
CA THR A 14 18.70 6.35 22.73
C THR A 14 17.47 5.64 22.20
N VAL A 15 17.65 4.49 21.57
CA VAL A 15 16.55 3.74 20.94
C VAL A 15 16.38 2.38 21.61
N GLU A 16 15.14 1.97 21.86
CA GLU A 16 14.77 0.63 22.29
C GLU A 16 14.00 -0.04 21.14
N VAL A 17 14.48 -1.20 20.71
CA VAL A 17 13.85 -1.98 19.63
C VAL A 17 12.51 -2.51 20.13
N ALA A 18 11.40 -1.99 19.60
CA ALA A 18 10.06 -2.26 20.11
C ALA A 18 9.41 -3.51 19.49
N ASP A 19 9.71 -3.82 18.23
CA ASP A 19 9.17 -4.97 17.51
C ASP A 19 10.27 -5.67 16.67
N MET A 20 9.92 -6.86 16.15
CA MET A 20 10.85 -7.69 15.38
C MET A 20 11.35 -6.94 14.14
N PRO A 21 12.68 -6.88 13.95
CA PRO A 21 13.27 -6.26 12.77
C PRO A 21 12.88 -7.01 11.50
N ARG A 22 12.66 -6.27 10.43
CA ARG A 22 12.31 -6.79 9.10
C ARG A 22 13.47 -6.55 8.16
N ASP A 23 14.05 -7.61 7.63
CA ASP A 23 15.08 -7.55 6.59
C ASP A 23 14.43 -7.73 5.22
N ASP A 24 14.52 -6.70 4.37
CA ASP A 24 14.02 -6.73 2.98
C ASP A 24 15.12 -7.07 1.96
N GLY A 25 16.29 -7.49 2.42
CA GLY A 25 17.46 -7.79 1.60
C GLY A 25 18.31 -6.56 1.25
N ARG A 26 17.76 -5.34 1.40
CA ARG A 26 18.47 -4.07 1.19
C ARG A 26 18.75 -3.34 2.51
N ARG A 27 17.84 -3.47 3.47
CA ARG A 27 17.91 -2.81 4.78
C ARG A 27 17.18 -3.64 5.82
N VAL A 28 17.52 -3.41 7.09
CA VAL A 28 16.73 -3.87 8.23
C VAL A 28 15.88 -2.71 8.73
N GLN A 29 14.58 -2.90 8.84
CA GLN A 29 13.64 -1.89 9.33
C GLN A 29 12.94 -2.39 10.58
N PHE A 30 12.79 -1.51 11.59
CA PHE A 30 12.11 -1.85 12.84
C PHE A 30 11.46 -0.64 13.49
N ALA A 31 10.39 -0.88 14.26
CA ALA A 31 9.81 0.11 15.13
C ALA A 31 10.67 0.24 16.39
N ALA A 32 10.93 1.45 16.82
CA ALA A 32 11.73 1.75 17.99
C ALA A 32 11.10 2.88 18.80
N ARG A 33 11.13 2.73 20.13
CA ARG A 33 10.91 3.85 21.02
C ARG A 33 12.23 4.57 21.23
N ALA A 34 12.27 5.83 20.85
CA ALA A 34 13.46 6.64 20.86
C ALA A 34 13.34 7.78 21.87
N TRP A 35 14.44 8.12 22.51
CA TRP A 35 14.55 9.28 23.40
C TRP A 35 15.68 10.18 22.89
N ASP A 36 15.41 11.48 22.82
CA ASP A 36 16.44 12.47 22.56
C ASP A 36 17.26 12.79 23.82
N GLU A 37 18.23 13.71 23.71
CA GLU A 37 19.08 14.15 24.80
C GLU A 37 18.31 14.88 25.93
N GLN A 38 17.11 15.39 25.59
CA GLN A 38 16.21 16.07 26.54
C GLN A 38 15.24 15.09 27.22
N GLY A 39 15.29 13.80 26.86
CA GLY A 39 14.43 12.75 27.42
C GLY A 39 13.03 12.71 26.79
N GLN A 40 12.78 13.47 25.71
CA GLN A 40 11.52 13.40 24.99
C GLN A 40 11.43 12.07 24.22
N ALA A 41 10.30 11.38 24.39
CA ALA A 41 10.07 10.08 23.76
C ALA A 41 9.34 10.21 22.40
N PHE A 42 9.78 9.42 21.43
CA PHE A 42 9.19 9.31 20.10
C PHE A 42 9.09 7.85 19.69
N ASP A 43 8.02 7.49 19.01
CA ASP A 43 7.88 6.19 18.37
C ASP A 43 8.28 6.32 16.89
N LEU A 44 9.43 5.74 16.54
CA LEU A 44 10.07 5.91 15.24
C LEU A 44 10.11 4.61 14.46
N MET A 45 9.97 4.70 13.15
CA MET A 45 10.32 3.62 12.22
C MET A 45 11.75 3.85 11.72
N LEU A 46 12.69 3.00 12.13
CA LEU A 46 14.11 3.13 11.80
C LEU A 46 14.53 2.14 10.72
N SER A 47 15.40 2.59 9.83
CA SER A 47 15.98 1.80 8.74
C SER A 47 17.50 1.74 8.87
N ASP A 48 18.06 0.52 8.85
CA ASP A 48 19.49 0.25 8.87
C ASP A 48 19.93 -0.40 7.55
N TYR A 49 20.63 0.36 6.71
CA TYR A 49 21.16 -0.12 5.42
C TYR A 49 22.44 -0.96 5.56
N GLN A 50 23.03 -1.00 6.76
CA GLN A 50 24.16 -1.88 7.05
C GLN A 50 23.71 -3.29 7.46
N ARG A 51 22.40 -3.51 7.58
CA ARG A 51 21.75 -4.79 7.90
C ARG A 51 22.35 -5.48 9.13
N ARG A 52 22.59 -4.67 10.18
CA ARG A 52 23.12 -5.16 11.45
C ARG A 52 22.03 -5.87 12.26
N ASP A 53 22.44 -6.72 13.18
CA ASP A 53 21.51 -7.40 14.08
C ASP A 53 20.98 -6.46 15.16
N TRP A 54 19.66 -6.49 15.32
CA TRP A 54 18.91 -5.70 16.29
C TRP A 54 18.01 -6.62 17.11
N ALA A 55 18.39 -6.90 18.35
CA ALA A 55 17.58 -7.75 19.23
C ALA A 55 16.40 -6.95 19.82
N VAL A 56 15.22 -7.54 19.84
CA VAL A 56 14.03 -6.92 20.44
C VAL A 56 14.25 -6.64 21.93
N GLY A 57 13.82 -5.47 22.40
CA GLY A 57 14.02 -5.01 23.78
C GLY A 57 15.44 -4.53 24.10
N SER A 58 16.38 -4.59 23.15
CA SER A 58 17.71 -4.01 23.34
C SER A 58 17.69 -2.49 23.22
N ARG A 59 18.50 -1.81 24.03
CA ARG A 59 18.69 -0.37 23.97
C ARG A 59 20.04 -0.01 23.41
N TRP A 60 20.04 0.93 22.49
CA TRP A 60 21.21 1.38 21.77
C TRP A 60 21.28 2.90 21.75
N SER A 61 22.47 3.45 21.85
CA SER A 61 22.74 4.84 21.47
C SER A 61 23.16 4.82 20.00
N VAL A 62 22.45 5.55 19.16
CA VAL A 62 22.62 5.56 17.71
C VAL A 62 22.60 6.98 17.16
N SER A 63 23.38 7.22 16.12
CA SER A 63 23.22 8.41 15.28
C SER A 63 22.14 8.10 14.26
N ALA A 64 21.09 8.92 14.18
CA ALA A 64 19.99 8.74 13.23
C ALA A 64 19.59 10.06 12.57
N ARG A 65 19.36 10.03 11.26
CA ARG A 65 18.73 11.13 10.54
C ARG A 65 17.21 10.88 10.53
N VAL A 66 16.47 11.64 11.31
CA VAL A 66 15.03 11.48 11.49
C VAL A 66 14.29 12.57 10.72
N ARG A 67 13.16 12.19 10.11
CA ARG A 67 12.25 13.08 9.40
C ARG A 67 10.79 12.78 9.77
N PRO A 68 9.88 13.77 9.67
CA PRO A 68 8.46 13.50 9.81
C PRO A 68 7.99 12.51 8.72
N VAL A 69 6.92 11.77 9.00
CA VAL A 69 6.29 10.94 7.98
C VAL A 69 5.47 11.84 7.07
N ILE A 70 6.00 12.09 5.89
CA ILE A 70 5.28 12.76 4.80
C ILE A 70 5.24 11.75 3.66
N GLY A 71 4.03 11.40 3.24
CA GLY A 71 3.80 10.39 2.22
C GLY A 71 3.44 11.00 0.88
N GLU A 72 3.55 10.19 -0.14
CA GLU A 72 3.13 10.48 -1.49
C GLU A 72 1.59 10.57 -1.54
N VAL A 73 1.06 11.60 -2.20
CA VAL A 73 -0.36 11.85 -2.34
C VAL A 73 -0.76 11.84 -3.81
N ASN A 74 -1.43 10.75 -4.20
CA ASN A 74 -1.95 10.53 -5.55
C ASN A 74 -3.47 10.44 -5.55
N VAL A 75 -4.10 10.26 -6.71
CA VAL A 75 -5.57 10.13 -6.86
C VAL A 75 -6.10 8.98 -6.02
N ARG A 76 -5.38 7.87 -5.99
CA ARG A 76 -5.60 6.73 -5.10
C ARG A 76 -4.25 6.19 -4.64
N GLY A 77 -4.25 5.51 -3.52
CA GLY A 77 -3.06 4.86 -2.99
C GLY A 77 -2.98 4.89 -1.48
N LEU A 78 -1.88 4.39 -0.98
CA LEU A 78 -1.59 4.36 0.45
C LEU A 78 -1.20 5.75 0.94
N ASN A 79 -2.00 6.32 1.81
CA ASN A 79 -1.61 7.55 2.52
C ASN A 79 -0.73 7.18 3.72
N ARG A 80 0.58 7.39 3.59
CA ARG A 80 1.57 7.07 4.63
C ARG A 80 1.41 7.92 5.89
N GLU A 81 0.93 9.15 5.77
CA GLU A 81 0.69 10.03 6.94
C GLU A 81 -0.45 9.46 7.81
N ILE A 82 -1.57 9.06 7.17
CA ILE A 82 -2.68 8.39 7.87
C ILE A 82 -2.22 7.06 8.46
N TRP A 83 -1.44 6.28 7.71
CA TRP A 83 -0.92 5.02 8.19
C TRP A 83 -0.01 5.21 9.42
N ALA A 84 0.91 6.18 9.39
CA ALA A 84 1.81 6.47 10.50
C ALA A 84 1.02 6.92 11.74
N LEU A 85 0.06 7.82 11.56
CA LEU A 85 -0.81 8.30 12.63
C LEU A 85 -1.60 7.14 13.27
N ALA A 86 -2.21 6.29 12.44
CA ALA A 86 -2.99 5.14 12.91
C ALA A 86 -2.13 4.05 13.60
N ASN A 87 -0.81 4.02 13.35
CA ASN A 87 0.12 3.09 13.99
C ASN A 87 0.99 3.75 15.08
N GLY A 88 0.69 5.01 15.45
CA GLY A 88 1.41 5.73 16.48
C GLY A 88 2.87 6.05 16.13
N ILE A 89 3.20 6.16 14.83
CA ILE A 89 4.57 6.45 14.37
C ILE A 89 4.75 7.95 14.24
N ASP A 90 5.65 8.52 15.03
CA ASP A 90 5.94 9.95 15.08
C ASP A 90 6.86 10.41 13.93
N GLY A 91 7.76 9.54 13.49
CA GLY A 91 8.73 9.86 12.44
C GLY A 91 9.39 8.63 11.82
N MET A 92 10.13 8.86 10.74
CA MET A 92 10.97 7.84 10.08
C MET A 92 12.43 8.26 10.14
N GLY A 93 13.32 7.29 10.40
CA GLY A 93 14.74 7.58 10.52
C GLY A 93 15.62 6.58 9.77
N THR A 94 16.77 7.09 9.32
CA THR A 94 17.86 6.26 8.78
C THR A 94 19.01 6.28 9.76
N LEU A 95 19.50 5.09 10.14
CA LEU A 95 20.59 4.94 11.09
C LEU A 95 21.94 5.26 10.43
N GLY A 96 22.77 5.98 11.17
CA GLY A 96 24.16 6.23 10.82
C GLY A 96 25.07 5.01 11.08
N ARG A 97 26.37 5.23 10.92
CA ARG A 97 27.39 4.17 11.12
C ARG A 97 27.57 3.82 12.59
N ASP A 98 27.46 4.78 13.47
CA ASP A 98 27.78 4.64 14.90
C ASP A 98 26.61 4.05 15.67
N ARG A 99 26.92 3.01 16.45
CA ARG A 99 26.00 2.46 17.43
C ARG A 99 26.77 2.01 18.68
N LYS A 100 26.17 2.23 19.82
CA LYS A 100 26.69 1.73 21.10
C LYS A 100 25.57 1.01 21.84
N LEU A 101 25.80 -0.26 22.18
CA LEU A 101 24.87 -1.02 23.00
C LEU A 101 24.83 -0.41 24.40
N VAL A 102 23.66 0.01 24.86
CA VAL A 102 23.43 0.57 26.21
C VAL A 102 22.93 -0.52 27.14
N ARG A 103 22.00 -1.35 26.65
CA ARG A 103 21.42 -2.46 27.40
C ARG A 103 21.08 -3.61 26.47
N GLN A 104 21.52 -4.80 26.82
CA GLN A 104 21.17 -6.01 26.09
C GLN A 104 19.68 -6.32 26.29
N GLY A 105 18.97 -6.64 25.21
CA GLY A 105 17.61 -7.18 25.30
C GLY A 105 17.67 -8.53 25.99
N GLY A 106 16.80 -8.74 26.94
CA GLY A 106 16.75 -10.00 27.68
C GLY A 106 15.79 -9.90 28.86
N GLY A 107 15.00 -10.91 29.05
CA GLY A 107 14.01 -11.05 30.11
C GLY A 107 12.90 -12.01 29.68
N PHE A 108 12.14 -12.55 30.62
CA PHE A 108 10.94 -13.32 30.34
C PHE A 108 9.84 -12.38 29.80
N GLY A 109 9.75 -12.24 28.45
CA GLY A 109 8.75 -11.40 27.79
C GLY A 109 8.25 -12.01 26.48
N LEU A 110 7.07 -11.56 26.07
CA LEU A 110 6.42 -12.02 24.82
C LEU A 110 7.32 -11.83 23.59
N ALA A 111 8.10 -10.75 23.57
CA ALA A 111 9.04 -10.48 22.49
C ALA A 111 10.11 -11.58 22.36
N ASN A 112 10.64 -12.06 23.50
CA ASN A 112 11.63 -13.14 23.53
C ASN A 112 11.00 -14.49 23.16
N MET A 113 9.73 -14.74 23.52
CA MET A 113 9.00 -15.92 23.07
C MET A 113 8.82 -15.90 21.55
N ARG A 114 8.44 -14.76 20.98
CA ARG A 114 8.31 -14.59 19.51
C ARG A 114 9.65 -14.83 18.82
N ASP A 115 10.72 -14.25 19.34
CA ASP A 115 12.06 -14.42 18.79
C ASP A 115 12.54 -15.90 18.88
N ALA A 116 12.27 -16.57 20.00
CA ALA A 116 12.59 -18.00 20.14
C ALA A 116 11.83 -18.87 19.12
N VAL A 117 10.52 -18.60 18.90
CA VAL A 117 9.71 -19.26 17.88
C VAL A 117 10.27 -18.98 16.49
N SER A 118 10.57 -17.71 16.16
CA SER A 118 11.15 -17.30 14.89
C SER A 118 12.46 -18.05 14.62
N ARG A 119 13.38 -18.08 15.58
CA ARG A 119 14.65 -18.82 15.46
C ARG A 119 14.47 -20.33 15.32
N SER A 120 13.44 -20.90 15.98
CA SER A 120 13.13 -22.33 15.82
C SER A 120 12.75 -22.65 14.38
N TRP A 121 11.83 -21.88 13.79
CA TRP A 121 11.43 -22.04 12.40
C TRP A 121 12.59 -21.76 11.43
N GLN A 122 13.43 -20.78 11.71
CA GLN A 122 14.59 -20.44 10.89
C GLN A 122 15.60 -21.58 10.82
N ARG A 123 15.90 -22.26 11.95
CA ARG A 123 16.80 -23.44 11.95
C ARG A 123 16.28 -24.54 11.02
N THR A 124 14.95 -24.75 10.98
CA THR A 124 14.36 -25.71 10.03
C THR A 124 14.51 -25.20 8.59
N GLY A 125 14.38 -23.89 8.35
CA GLY A 125 14.61 -23.28 7.04
C GLY A 125 16.05 -23.38 6.55
N ASP A 126 17.01 -23.19 7.44
CA ASP A 126 18.43 -23.33 7.10
C ASP A 126 18.76 -24.79 6.71
N LYS A 127 18.06 -25.77 7.30
CA LYS A 127 18.24 -27.20 7.01
C LYS A 127 17.50 -27.63 5.72
N TYR A 128 16.35 -27.00 5.42
CA TYR A 128 15.47 -27.35 4.30
C TYR A 128 15.14 -26.09 3.48
N PRO A 129 16.12 -25.52 2.74
CA PRO A 129 15.95 -24.26 2.01
C PRO A 129 14.90 -24.32 0.90
N GLU A 130 14.57 -25.52 0.40
CA GLU A 130 13.52 -25.75 -0.59
C GLU A 130 12.09 -25.44 -0.09
N PHE A 131 11.91 -25.30 1.24
CA PHE A 131 10.63 -24.94 1.89
C PHE A 131 10.69 -23.55 2.54
N SER A 132 11.59 -22.67 2.11
CA SER A 132 11.81 -21.35 2.71
C SER A 132 10.57 -20.46 2.72
N ASP A 133 9.78 -20.46 1.66
CA ASP A 133 8.54 -19.70 1.57
C ASP A 133 7.45 -20.26 2.50
N GLY A 134 7.34 -21.58 2.54
CA GLY A 134 6.43 -22.28 3.46
C GLY A 134 6.76 -21.98 4.92
N ILE A 135 8.04 -21.95 5.29
CA ILE A 135 8.51 -21.56 6.62
C ILE A 135 8.19 -20.09 6.90
N GLY A 136 8.40 -19.21 5.93
CA GLY A 136 7.99 -17.82 6.01
C GLY A 136 6.49 -17.66 6.31
N LEU A 137 5.65 -18.46 5.66
CA LEU A 137 4.21 -18.48 5.92
C LEU A 137 3.89 -19.02 7.33
N MET A 138 4.59 -20.05 7.80
CA MET A 138 4.38 -20.58 9.16
C MET A 138 4.75 -19.55 10.24
N ARG A 139 5.82 -18.78 10.04
CA ARG A 139 6.21 -17.65 10.91
C ARG A 139 5.14 -16.54 10.89
N ALA A 140 4.62 -16.21 9.71
CA ALA A 140 3.55 -15.22 9.58
C ALA A 140 2.28 -15.63 10.31
N LEU A 141 1.85 -16.91 10.23
CA LEU A 141 0.63 -17.43 10.84
C LEU A 141 0.76 -17.70 12.34
N SER A 142 1.97 -18.00 12.85
CA SER A 142 2.16 -18.30 14.29
C SER A 142 2.44 -17.03 15.11
N ILE A 143 3.37 -16.20 14.68
CA ILE A 143 3.87 -15.04 15.44
C ILE A 143 3.68 -13.69 14.74
N GLY A 144 2.99 -13.66 13.58
CA GLY A 144 2.73 -12.44 12.83
C GLY A 144 3.95 -11.88 12.08
N GLU A 145 5.01 -12.65 11.91
CA GLU A 145 6.23 -12.22 11.25
C GLU A 145 6.13 -12.36 9.73
N GLN A 146 5.72 -11.28 9.08
CA GLN A 146 5.50 -11.24 7.62
C GLN A 146 6.77 -10.93 6.82
N SER A 147 7.85 -10.51 7.47
CA SER A 147 9.12 -10.14 6.83
C SER A 147 9.81 -11.31 6.12
N ALA A 148 9.52 -12.54 6.54
CA ALA A 148 10.04 -13.75 5.90
C ALA A 148 9.38 -14.09 4.55
N LEU A 149 8.31 -13.39 4.17
CA LEU A 149 7.61 -13.61 2.91
C LEU A 149 8.22 -12.75 1.80
N ARG A 150 8.69 -13.39 0.74
CA ARG A 150 9.31 -12.72 -0.40
C ARG A 150 8.32 -11.83 -1.17
N PRO A 151 8.77 -10.71 -1.78
CA PRO A 151 7.90 -9.80 -2.55
C PRO A 151 7.02 -10.47 -3.61
N PRO A 152 7.47 -11.49 -4.38
CA PRO A 152 6.61 -12.16 -5.36
C PRO A 152 5.35 -12.79 -4.77
N LEU A 153 5.40 -13.27 -3.51
CA LEU A 153 4.22 -13.83 -2.85
C LEU A 153 3.16 -12.77 -2.56
N TRP A 154 3.58 -11.57 -2.15
CA TRP A 154 2.66 -10.44 -1.95
C TRP A 154 1.99 -10.01 -3.24
N GLN A 155 2.74 -10.01 -4.35
CA GLN A 155 2.20 -9.74 -5.68
C GLN A 155 1.16 -10.78 -6.10
N ALA A 156 1.37 -12.06 -5.77
CA ALA A 156 0.42 -13.13 -6.05
C ALA A 156 -0.84 -13.09 -5.17
N PHE A 157 -0.72 -12.70 -3.90
CA PHE A 157 -1.88 -12.65 -3.00
C PHE A 157 -2.90 -11.57 -3.36
N ARG A 158 -2.47 -10.49 -3.98
CA ARG A 158 -3.33 -9.35 -4.35
C ARG A 158 -4.40 -9.75 -5.37
N PRO A 159 -4.09 -10.30 -6.57
CA PRO A 159 -5.09 -10.69 -7.56
C PRO A 159 -6.00 -11.84 -7.10
N LEU A 160 -5.58 -12.60 -6.07
CA LEU A 160 -6.38 -13.64 -5.45
C LEU A 160 -7.25 -13.14 -4.29
N GLY A 161 -7.02 -11.89 -3.82
CA GLY A 161 -7.70 -11.32 -2.66
C GLY A 161 -7.32 -11.99 -1.33
N LEU A 162 -6.11 -12.56 -1.22
CA LEU A 162 -5.64 -13.37 -0.08
C LEU A 162 -4.74 -12.61 0.89
N THR A 163 -4.41 -11.36 0.64
CA THR A 163 -3.50 -10.56 1.50
C THR A 163 -3.92 -10.54 2.97
N HIS A 164 -5.24 -10.63 3.22
CA HIS A 164 -5.79 -10.66 4.57
C HIS A 164 -5.61 -12.01 5.30
N LEU A 165 -5.31 -13.12 4.61
CA LEU A 165 -5.09 -14.44 5.21
C LEU A 165 -3.66 -14.63 5.69
N VAL A 166 -2.71 -13.94 5.08
CA VAL A 166 -1.28 -13.98 5.46
C VAL A 166 -1.02 -13.13 6.69
N SER A 167 -1.79 -12.06 6.88
CA SER A 167 -1.87 -11.36 8.16
C SER A 167 -2.80 -12.11 9.11
N ILE A 168 -2.45 -12.11 10.41
CA ILE A 168 -3.32 -12.75 11.40
C ILE A 168 -4.67 -12.06 11.41
N SER A 169 -5.69 -12.79 10.96
CA SER A 169 -7.05 -12.30 10.77
C SER A 169 -7.93 -12.54 12.00
N GLY A 170 -9.07 -11.85 12.07
CA GLY A 170 -10.07 -12.08 13.10
C GLY A 170 -10.58 -13.52 13.14
N LEU A 171 -10.57 -14.22 12.02
CA LEU A 171 -10.95 -15.62 11.94
C LEU A 171 -9.94 -16.52 12.67
N HIS A 172 -8.64 -16.27 12.52
CA HIS A 172 -7.59 -17.01 13.24
C HIS A 172 -7.71 -16.80 14.76
N VAL A 173 -7.93 -15.56 15.20
CA VAL A 173 -8.15 -15.23 16.62
C VAL A 173 -9.40 -15.93 17.16
N THR A 174 -10.49 -15.92 16.39
CA THR A 174 -11.75 -16.60 16.78
C THR A 174 -11.58 -18.12 16.82
N MET A 175 -10.84 -18.70 15.87
CA MET A 175 -10.54 -20.14 15.86
C MET A 175 -9.80 -20.54 17.14
N VAL A 176 -8.76 -19.82 17.53
CA VAL A 176 -8.01 -20.07 18.77
C VAL A 176 -8.93 -19.92 19.99
N ALA A 177 -9.80 -18.90 20.01
CA ALA A 177 -10.78 -18.74 21.08
C ALA A 177 -11.73 -19.95 21.21
N VAL A 178 -12.25 -20.43 20.08
CA VAL A 178 -13.12 -21.61 20.05
C VAL A 178 -12.36 -22.85 20.51
N LEU A 179 -11.10 -23.02 20.09
CA LEU A 179 -10.26 -24.14 20.53
C LEU A 179 -10.05 -24.13 22.06
N PHE A 180 -9.70 -22.97 22.65
CA PHE A 180 -9.52 -22.85 24.10
C PHE A 180 -10.83 -23.04 24.86
N ALA A 181 -11.94 -22.49 24.38
CA ALA A 181 -13.25 -22.69 24.95
C ALA A 181 -13.65 -24.18 24.93
N TRP A 182 -13.38 -24.87 23.82
CA TRP A 182 -13.60 -26.31 23.67
C TRP A 182 -12.70 -27.10 24.64
N LEU A 183 -11.43 -26.77 24.76
CA LEU A 183 -10.50 -27.42 25.68
C LEU A 183 -10.97 -27.30 27.13
N ILE A 184 -11.35 -26.11 27.59
CA ILE A 184 -11.89 -25.89 28.94
C ILE A 184 -13.18 -26.68 29.14
N LYS A 185 -14.10 -26.67 28.17
CA LYS A 185 -15.30 -27.48 28.20
C LYS A 185 -14.96 -29.00 28.31
N ARG A 186 -13.91 -29.44 27.63
CA ARG A 186 -13.44 -30.81 27.66
C ARG A 186 -12.85 -31.17 29.03
N ILE A 187 -12.02 -30.27 29.60
CA ILE A 187 -11.43 -30.41 30.94
C ILE A 187 -12.53 -30.55 31.99
N PHE A 188 -13.58 -29.73 31.96
CA PHE A 188 -14.70 -29.80 32.89
C PHE A 188 -15.45 -31.14 32.87
N ARG A 189 -15.32 -31.96 31.81
CA ARG A 189 -15.90 -33.31 31.78
C ARG A 189 -15.17 -34.35 32.66
N TYR A 190 -13.90 -34.04 32.94
CA TYR A 190 -13.04 -34.98 33.71
C TYR A 190 -12.73 -34.46 35.12
N LEU A 191 -13.12 -33.23 35.46
CA LEU A 191 -12.95 -32.69 36.82
C LEU A 191 -14.11 -33.18 37.71
N PRO A 192 -13.79 -33.66 38.93
CA PRO A 192 -14.80 -34.04 39.91
C PRO A 192 -15.61 -32.87 40.46
N TRP A 193 -15.11 -31.64 40.21
CA TRP A 193 -15.75 -30.41 40.64
C TRP A 193 -15.99 -29.50 39.46
N ILE A 194 -17.24 -29.07 39.26
CA ILE A 194 -17.65 -28.15 38.22
C ILE A 194 -17.93 -26.77 38.86
N PRO A 195 -17.35 -25.67 38.34
CA PRO A 195 -17.64 -24.32 38.83
C PRO A 195 -19.12 -23.98 38.76
N ALA A 196 -19.61 -23.15 39.67
CA ALA A 196 -21.04 -22.75 39.74
C ALA A 196 -21.56 -22.09 38.43
N LYS A 197 -20.68 -21.50 37.62
CA LYS A 197 -21.02 -20.86 36.32
C LYS A 197 -20.06 -21.33 35.21
N PRO A 198 -20.14 -22.59 34.76
CA PRO A 198 -19.18 -23.16 33.80
C PRO A 198 -19.14 -22.39 32.47
N ARG A 199 -20.26 -21.81 32.04
CA ARG A 199 -20.31 -21.00 30.81
C ARG A 199 -19.39 -19.77 30.88
N VAL A 200 -19.29 -19.13 32.04
CA VAL A 200 -18.42 -17.96 32.23
C VAL A 200 -16.95 -18.33 32.05
N TRP A 201 -16.53 -19.44 32.63
CA TRP A 201 -15.15 -19.93 32.52
C TRP A 201 -14.81 -20.40 31.12
N ILE A 202 -15.74 -21.00 30.40
CA ILE A 202 -15.55 -21.39 29.00
C ILE A 202 -15.36 -20.16 28.12
N LEU A 203 -16.21 -19.13 28.30
CA LEU A 203 -16.10 -17.87 27.54
C LEU A 203 -14.83 -17.12 27.91
N ALA A 204 -14.56 -16.98 29.21
CA ALA A 204 -13.34 -16.28 29.68
C ALA A 204 -12.07 -16.95 29.17
N GLY A 205 -12.03 -18.27 29.17
CA GLY A 205 -10.91 -19.03 28.64
C GLY A 205 -10.77 -18.90 27.11
N GLY A 206 -11.86 -18.82 26.39
CA GLY A 206 -11.83 -18.52 24.95
C GLY A 206 -11.24 -17.14 24.68
N VAL A 207 -11.70 -16.11 25.41
CA VAL A 207 -11.16 -14.74 25.28
C VAL A 207 -9.69 -14.67 25.72
N ALA A 208 -9.32 -15.36 26.80
CA ALA A 208 -7.92 -15.43 27.24
C ALA A 208 -7.01 -16.10 26.23
N GLY A 209 -7.44 -17.20 25.60
CA GLY A 209 -6.70 -17.86 24.52
C GLY A 209 -6.55 -16.97 23.29
N ALA A 210 -7.62 -16.26 22.91
CA ALA A 210 -7.56 -15.27 21.83
C ALA A 210 -6.59 -14.13 22.13
N LEU A 211 -6.61 -13.59 23.35
CA LEU A 211 -5.70 -12.55 23.81
C LEU A 211 -4.25 -13.04 23.81
N PHE A 212 -4.01 -14.25 24.33
CA PHE A 212 -2.66 -14.83 24.31
C PHE A 212 -2.12 -14.97 22.90
N TYR A 213 -2.93 -15.51 21.97
CA TYR A 213 -2.53 -15.61 20.56
C TYR A 213 -2.30 -14.23 19.91
N ALA A 214 -3.17 -13.27 20.18
CA ALA A 214 -3.00 -11.90 19.66
C ALA A 214 -1.70 -11.25 20.17
N LEU A 215 -1.35 -11.46 21.45
CA LEU A 215 -0.10 -11.00 22.05
C LEU A 215 1.12 -11.69 21.42
N LEU A 216 1.04 -13.01 21.24
CA LEU A 216 2.09 -13.78 20.56
C LEU A 216 2.26 -13.32 19.10
N ALA A 217 1.19 -12.90 18.45
CA ALA A 217 1.14 -12.34 17.10
C ALA A 217 1.64 -10.88 16.99
N GLY A 218 2.19 -10.31 18.04
CA GLY A 218 2.69 -8.93 18.08
C GLY A 218 1.61 -7.88 18.31
N PHE A 219 0.41 -8.29 18.73
CA PHE A 219 -0.71 -7.42 19.10
C PHE A 219 -0.99 -6.31 18.08
N SER A 220 -0.95 -6.66 16.81
CA SER A 220 -1.21 -5.73 15.71
C SER A 220 -2.64 -5.17 15.76
N VAL A 221 -2.88 -3.99 15.17
CA VAL A 221 -4.20 -3.33 15.15
C VAL A 221 -5.34 -4.26 14.70
N PRO A 222 -5.19 -5.11 13.65
CA PRO A 222 -6.22 -6.09 13.29
C PRO A 222 -6.52 -7.11 14.39
N THR A 223 -5.49 -7.61 15.09
CA THR A 223 -5.67 -8.59 16.16
C THR A 223 -6.30 -7.98 17.41
N GLN A 224 -5.92 -6.75 17.77
CA GLN A 224 -6.55 -5.99 18.86
C GLN A 224 -8.06 -5.87 18.65
N ARG A 225 -8.47 -5.40 17.48
CA ARG A 225 -9.89 -5.25 17.13
C ARG A 225 -10.64 -6.59 17.24
N SER A 226 -10.02 -7.65 16.76
CA SER A 226 -10.63 -8.98 16.79
C SER A 226 -10.85 -9.50 18.22
N VAL A 227 -9.88 -9.30 19.11
CA VAL A 227 -10.00 -9.63 20.52
C VAL A 227 -11.09 -8.79 21.20
N LEU A 228 -11.14 -7.48 20.94
CA LEU A 228 -12.14 -6.59 21.50
C LEU A 228 -13.56 -6.93 21.03
N MET A 229 -13.74 -7.22 19.73
CA MET A 229 -15.00 -7.70 19.20
C MET A 229 -15.43 -9.01 19.87
N LEU A 230 -14.52 -9.98 19.98
CA LEU A 230 -14.79 -11.25 20.60
C LEU A 230 -15.17 -11.10 22.08
N ALA A 231 -14.44 -10.25 22.81
CA ALA A 231 -14.74 -9.96 24.22
C ALA A 231 -16.12 -9.31 24.38
N ALA A 232 -16.48 -8.35 23.50
CA ALA A 232 -17.80 -7.72 23.50
C ALA A 232 -18.93 -8.73 23.20
N PHE A 233 -18.74 -9.62 22.23
CA PHE A 233 -19.69 -10.70 21.93
C PHE A 233 -19.82 -11.70 23.10
N ALA A 234 -18.70 -12.08 23.72
CA ALA A 234 -18.70 -12.95 24.89
C ALA A 234 -19.44 -12.30 26.09
N TRP A 235 -19.19 -11.01 26.31
CA TRP A 235 -19.87 -10.22 27.35
C TRP A 235 -21.38 -10.09 27.11
N ALA A 236 -21.81 -9.78 25.88
CA ALA A 236 -23.22 -9.68 25.53
C ALA A 236 -23.93 -11.04 25.73
N TRP A 237 -23.26 -12.12 25.36
CA TRP A 237 -23.80 -13.45 25.55
C TRP A 237 -23.86 -13.86 27.03
N TRP A 238 -22.88 -13.51 27.83
CA TRP A 238 -22.85 -13.75 29.27
C TRP A 238 -24.01 -13.04 29.98
N ARG A 239 -24.30 -11.78 29.61
CA ARG A 239 -25.40 -11.03 30.22
C ARG A 239 -26.81 -11.60 29.90
N GLY A 240 -26.89 -12.64 29.09
CA GLY A 240 -28.16 -13.22 28.69
C GLY A 240 -29.03 -12.27 27.84
N SER A 241 -28.45 -11.10 27.47
CA SER A 241 -29.03 -10.26 26.45
C SER A 241 -28.94 -11.02 25.13
N GLY A 242 -29.67 -12.15 24.98
CA GLY A 242 -29.83 -12.93 23.73
C GLY A 242 -30.10 -11.99 22.54
N GLY A 243 -29.61 -10.79 22.77
CA GLY A 243 -29.62 -9.57 22.03
C GLY A 243 -29.08 -9.80 20.66
N SER A 244 -29.66 -9.10 19.73
CA SER A 244 -29.27 -9.08 18.33
C SER A 244 -27.75 -8.93 18.24
N GLY A 245 -27.10 -9.61 17.30
CA GLY A 245 -25.66 -9.41 17.00
C GLY A 245 -25.31 -7.94 16.83
N TRP A 246 -26.28 -7.08 16.53
CA TRP A 246 -26.16 -5.63 16.43
C TRP A 246 -25.75 -4.97 17.76
N THR A 247 -26.33 -5.38 18.89
CA THR A 247 -25.96 -4.83 20.20
C THR A 247 -24.48 -5.09 20.50
N ALA A 248 -24.04 -6.32 20.30
CA ALA A 248 -22.64 -6.68 20.48
C ALA A 248 -21.70 -5.96 19.50
N TRP A 249 -22.15 -5.77 18.25
CA TRP A 249 -21.41 -5.02 17.22
C TRP A 249 -21.22 -3.55 17.60
N TRP A 250 -22.28 -2.86 18.03
CA TRP A 250 -22.21 -1.47 18.47
C TRP A 250 -21.36 -1.30 19.75
N GLN A 251 -21.46 -2.25 20.69
CA GLN A 251 -20.60 -2.24 21.88
C GLN A 251 -19.14 -2.42 21.52
N ALA A 252 -18.82 -3.37 20.62
CA ALA A 252 -17.47 -3.58 20.13
C ALA A 252 -16.91 -2.34 19.42
N LEU A 253 -17.71 -1.72 18.54
CA LEU A 253 -17.31 -0.50 17.84
C LEU A 253 -17.05 0.65 18.82
N ALA A 254 -17.96 0.85 19.79
CA ALA A 254 -17.80 1.88 20.81
C ALA A 254 -16.51 1.67 21.64
N VAL A 255 -16.24 0.45 22.08
CA VAL A 255 -15.03 0.13 22.85
C VAL A 255 -13.77 0.39 22.02
N VAL A 256 -13.75 -0.05 20.75
CA VAL A 256 -12.60 0.18 19.85
C VAL A 256 -12.35 1.67 19.67
N LEU A 257 -13.40 2.47 19.40
CA LEU A 257 -13.25 3.91 19.18
C LEU A 257 -12.91 4.70 20.46
N LEU A 258 -13.32 4.21 21.63
CA LEU A 258 -12.93 4.80 22.92
C LEU A 258 -11.44 4.53 23.24
N LEU A 259 -10.94 3.34 22.90
CA LEU A 259 -9.54 2.97 23.14
C LEU A 259 -8.60 3.52 22.06
N ASP A 260 -9.06 3.55 20.82
CA ASP A 260 -8.32 4.07 19.68
C ASP A 260 -9.25 4.92 18.78
N PRO A 261 -9.41 6.23 19.06
CA PRO A 261 -10.20 7.13 18.25
C PRO A 261 -9.71 7.24 16.78
N LEU A 262 -8.42 6.96 16.54
CA LEU A 262 -7.82 7.02 15.22
C LEU A 262 -8.10 5.78 14.37
N ALA A 263 -8.66 4.72 14.95
CA ALA A 263 -9.08 3.52 14.23
C ALA A 263 -10.02 3.83 13.06
N VAL A 264 -10.80 4.91 13.13
CA VAL A 264 -11.69 5.39 12.06
C VAL A 264 -10.93 5.74 10.76
N LEU A 265 -9.68 6.13 10.86
CA LEU A 265 -8.84 6.45 9.71
C LEU A 265 -8.30 5.19 9.00
N GLY A 266 -8.31 4.05 9.70
CA GLY A 266 -7.80 2.79 9.17
C GLY A 266 -8.79 2.10 8.24
N VAL A 267 -8.44 1.89 6.97
CA VAL A 267 -9.24 1.12 5.98
C VAL A 267 -9.63 -0.26 6.53
N GLY A 268 -8.70 -0.92 7.24
CA GLY A 268 -8.95 -2.23 7.85
C GLY A 268 -10.05 -2.23 8.90
N THR A 269 -10.34 -1.11 9.57
CA THR A 269 -11.46 -0.97 10.52
C THR A 269 -12.78 -1.09 9.80
N TRP A 270 -12.95 -0.35 8.72
CA TRP A 270 -14.17 -0.37 7.90
C TRP A 270 -14.40 -1.71 7.24
N LEU A 271 -13.32 -2.37 6.74
CA LEU A 271 -13.41 -3.71 6.17
C LEU A 271 -13.83 -4.75 7.24
N SER A 272 -13.23 -4.72 8.44
CA SER A 272 -13.55 -5.68 9.51
C SER A 272 -14.96 -5.48 10.06
N PHE A 273 -15.29 -4.27 10.50
CA PHE A 273 -16.62 -3.97 11.04
C PHE A 273 -17.70 -4.06 9.98
N GLY A 274 -17.44 -3.61 8.76
CA GLY A 274 -18.36 -3.71 7.63
C GLY A 274 -18.69 -5.16 7.29
N LEU A 275 -17.69 -6.04 7.23
CA LEU A 275 -17.92 -7.47 6.96
C LEU A 275 -18.78 -8.12 8.04
N VAL A 276 -18.48 -7.87 9.33
CA VAL A 276 -19.29 -8.42 10.44
C VAL A 276 -20.71 -7.85 10.39
N ALA A 277 -20.88 -6.55 10.10
CA ALA A 277 -22.18 -5.91 9.91
C ALA A 277 -22.97 -6.57 8.77
N ALA A 278 -22.32 -6.84 7.62
CA ALA A 278 -22.95 -7.52 6.48
C ALA A 278 -23.39 -8.95 6.83
N LEU A 279 -22.59 -9.68 7.60
CA LEU A 279 -22.94 -11.03 8.08
C LEU A 279 -24.14 -11.00 9.02
N ILE A 280 -24.18 -10.06 9.98
CA ILE A 280 -25.31 -9.87 10.88
C ILE A 280 -26.57 -9.49 10.08
N TRP A 281 -26.44 -8.53 9.14
CA TRP A 281 -27.52 -8.07 8.28
C TRP A 281 -28.09 -9.21 7.42
N ALA A 282 -27.21 -9.98 6.77
CA ALA A 282 -27.59 -11.13 5.94
C ALA A 282 -28.28 -12.25 6.75
N SER A 283 -28.01 -12.34 8.04
CA SER A 283 -28.60 -13.32 8.95
C SER A 283 -29.89 -12.82 9.62
N SER A 284 -30.14 -11.53 9.63
CA SER A 284 -31.29 -10.90 10.29
C SER A 284 -32.60 -11.26 9.59
N GLY A 285 -33.67 -11.43 10.38
CA GLY A 285 -35.05 -11.70 9.88
C GLY A 285 -35.21 -13.07 9.20
N ARG A 286 -34.34 -14.04 9.47
CA ARG A 286 -34.40 -15.40 8.88
C ARG A 286 -34.52 -16.48 9.93
N LEU A 287 -35.21 -17.54 9.56
CA LEU A 287 -35.30 -18.78 10.39
C LEU A 287 -33.92 -19.48 10.41
N LYS A 288 -33.69 -20.31 11.43
CA LYS A 288 -32.45 -21.12 11.53
C LYS A 288 -32.23 -21.94 10.25
N GLU A 289 -31.10 -21.74 9.63
CA GLU A 289 -30.68 -22.47 8.43
C GLU A 289 -29.59 -23.49 8.74
N SER A 290 -29.48 -24.51 7.90
CA SER A 290 -28.43 -25.55 8.02
C SER A 290 -27.03 -24.98 7.65
N GLY A 291 -25.97 -25.59 8.22
CA GLY A 291 -24.59 -25.10 8.18
C GLY A 291 -24.07 -24.68 6.81
N TRP A 292 -24.28 -25.50 5.75
CA TRP A 292 -23.75 -25.15 4.41
C TRP A 292 -24.46 -23.92 3.79
N ARG A 293 -25.78 -23.77 4.01
CA ARG A 293 -26.55 -22.60 3.53
C ARG A 293 -26.09 -21.32 4.22
N LEU A 294 -25.77 -21.40 5.51
CA LEU A 294 -25.21 -20.29 6.27
C LEU A 294 -23.82 -19.90 5.73
N ALA A 295 -22.95 -20.88 5.42
CA ALA A 295 -21.64 -20.66 4.85
C ALA A 295 -21.73 -19.97 3.46
N VAL A 296 -22.59 -20.47 2.56
CA VAL A 296 -22.82 -19.86 1.23
C VAL A 296 -23.33 -18.43 1.37
N ARG A 297 -24.23 -18.18 2.32
CA ARG A 297 -24.75 -16.84 2.57
C ARG A 297 -23.69 -15.91 3.12
N GLY A 298 -22.88 -16.39 4.04
CA GLY A 298 -21.74 -15.63 4.57
C GLY A 298 -20.77 -15.24 3.45
N GLN A 299 -20.42 -16.20 2.58
CA GLN A 299 -19.58 -15.93 1.42
C GLN A 299 -20.22 -14.93 0.45
N TRP A 300 -21.53 -15.04 0.20
CA TRP A 300 -22.28 -14.08 -0.61
C TRP A 300 -22.26 -12.67 0.00
N ALA A 301 -22.51 -12.56 1.30
CA ALA A 301 -22.48 -11.27 2.00
C ALA A 301 -21.08 -10.63 1.93
N ALA A 302 -20.03 -11.42 2.16
CA ALA A 302 -18.66 -10.98 2.03
C ALA A 302 -18.34 -10.49 0.61
N THR A 303 -18.74 -11.26 -0.40
CA THR A 303 -18.51 -10.89 -1.82
C THR A 303 -19.20 -9.60 -2.20
N VAL A 304 -20.51 -9.47 -1.91
CA VAL A 304 -21.30 -8.29 -2.29
C VAL A 304 -20.76 -7.03 -1.64
N LEU A 305 -20.41 -7.07 -0.35
CA LEU A 305 -19.81 -5.94 0.34
C LEU A 305 -18.42 -5.62 -0.20
N SER A 306 -17.61 -6.65 -0.45
CA SER A 306 -16.24 -6.49 -0.97
C SER A 306 -16.23 -5.83 -2.35
N VAL A 307 -17.20 -6.10 -3.23
CA VAL A 307 -17.31 -5.43 -4.53
C VAL A 307 -17.34 -3.91 -4.35
N VAL A 308 -18.13 -3.39 -3.42
CA VAL A 308 -18.24 -1.94 -3.21
C VAL A 308 -17.01 -1.40 -2.50
N LEU A 309 -16.59 -2.05 -1.40
CA LEU A 309 -15.48 -1.53 -0.59
C LEU A 309 -14.13 -1.64 -1.29
N LEU A 310 -13.80 -2.79 -1.90
CA LEU A 310 -12.53 -2.97 -2.60
C LEU A 310 -12.49 -2.13 -3.87
N GLY A 311 -13.58 -2.12 -4.66
CA GLY A 311 -13.70 -1.28 -5.85
C GLY A 311 -13.49 0.20 -5.54
N TYR A 312 -14.07 0.71 -4.46
CA TYR A 312 -13.89 2.10 -4.06
C TYR A 312 -12.54 2.39 -3.44
N LEU A 313 -12.06 1.55 -2.51
CA LEU A 313 -10.85 1.82 -1.71
C LEU A 313 -9.56 1.52 -2.49
N PHE A 314 -9.56 0.44 -3.27
CA PHE A 314 -8.36 -0.05 -3.95
C PHE A 314 -8.42 0.09 -5.48
N ALA A 315 -9.55 0.56 -6.02
CA ALA A 315 -9.77 0.69 -7.47
C ALA A 315 -9.53 -0.63 -8.26
N SER A 316 -9.70 -1.78 -7.61
CA SER A 316 -9.45 -3.10 -8.17
C SER A 316 -10.37 -4.14 -7.53
N LEU A 317 -10.83 -5.10 -8.34
CA LEU A 317 -11.63 -6.25 -7.93
C LEU A 317 -10.94 -7.54 -8.35
N PRO A 318 -10.50 -8.38 -7.40
CA PRO A 318 -9.97 -9.71 -7.69
C PRO A 318 -11.12 -10.65 -8.03
N LEU A 319 -11.29 -10.99 -9.32
CA LEU A 319 -12.48 -11.72 -9.80
C LEU A 319 -12.55 -13.15 -9.28
N LEU A 320 -11.42 -13.83 -9.12
CA LEU A 320 -11.37 -15.19 -8.57
C LEU A 320 -11.47 -15.25 -7.03
N SER A 321 -11.35 -14.10 -6.37
CA SER A 321 -11.34 -14.02 -4.90
C SER A 321 -12.48 -14.77 -4.20
N PRO A 322 -13.76 -14.70 -4.65
CA PRO A 322 -14.83 -15.45 -3.97
C PRO A 322 -14.63 -16.95 -3.98
N LEU A 323 -14.15 -17.52 -5.08
CA LEU A 323 -13.90 -18.96 -5.22
C LEU A 323 -12.64 -19.37 -4.45
N VAL A 324 -11.57 -18.59 -4.62
CA VAL A 324 -10.30 -18.86 -3.94
C VAL A 324 -10.46 -18.77 -2.43
N ASN A 325 -11.16 -17.76 -1.92
CA ASN A 325 -11.42 -17.59 -0.48
C ASN A 325 -12.31 -18.68 0.09
N ALA A 326 -13.27 -19.20 -0.67
CA ALA A 326 -14.11 -20.30 -0.22
C ALA A 326 -13.30 -21.57 0.11
N LEU A 327 -12.17 -21.79 -0.56
CA LEU A 327 -11.24 -22.90 -0.31
C LEU A 327 -10.09 -22.49 0.64
N ALA A 328 -9.49 -21.33 0.40
CA ALA A 328 -8.32 -20.88 1.14
C ALA A 328 -8.63 -20.56 2.61
N ILE A 329 -9.78 -19.92 2.91
CA ILE A 329 -10.14 -19.58 4.29
C ILE A 329 -10.21 -20.83 5.19
N PRO A 330 -10.95 -21.91 4.84
CA PRO A 330 -10.94 -23.13 5.63
C PRO A 330 -9.55 -23.77 5.71
N TRP A 331 -8.80 -23.81 4.60
CA TRP A 331 -7.48 -24.42 4.54
C TRP A 331 -6.46 -23.69 5.44
N PHE A 332 -6.37 -22.39 5.33
CA PHE A 332 -5.49 -21.60 6.19
C PHE A 332 -5.89 -21.67 7.66
N SER A 333 -7.20 -21.59 7.96
CA SER A 333 -7.68 -21.53 9.33
C SER A 333 -7.65 -22.89 10.03
N TRP A 334 -8.02 -23.99 9.36
CA TRP A 334 -8.18 -25.28 10.01
C TRP A 334 -7.01 -26.23 9.79
N VAL A 335 -6.12 -25.96 8.84
CA VAL A 335 -4.94 -26.79 8.56
C VAL A 335 -3.66 -26.03 8.83
N LEU A 336 -3.38 -24.95 8.08
CA LEU A 336 -2.08 -24.29 8.14
C LEU A 336 -1.84 -23.58 9.48
N THR A 337 -2.81 -22.81 9.98
CA THR A 337 -2.64 -22.09 11.27
C THR A 337 -2.52 -23.05 12.47
N PRO A 338 -3.32 -24.10 12.63
CA PRO A 338 -3.07 -25.09 13.68
C PRO A 338 -1.71 -25.76 13.58
N LEU A 339 -1.23 -26.11 12.37
CA LEU A 339 0.10 -26.68 12.18
C LEU A 339 1.21 -25.68 12.52
N ALA A 340 1.05 -24.40 12.15
CA ALA A 340 1.98 -23.35 12.53
C ALA A 340 2.08 -23.20 14.05
N LEU A 341 0.94 -23.20 14.75
CA LEU A 341 0.91 -23.14 16.22
C LEU A 341 1.48 -24.39 16.87
N LEU A 342 1.14 -25.59 16.37
CA LEU A 342 1.70 -26.85 16.86
C LEU A 342 3.22 -26.90 16.68
N GLY A 343 3.75 -26.53 15.50
CA GLY A 343 5.18 -26.49 15.24
C GLY A 343 5.92 -25.40 16.03
N SER A 344 5.19 -24.39 16.53
CA SER A 344 5.74 -23.34 17.40
C SER A 344 5.79 -23.77 18.87
N VAL A 345 4.75 -24.49 19.36
CA VAL A 345 4.66 -25.00 20.74
C VAL A 345 5.49 -26.28 20.91
N PHE A 346 5.45 -27.14 19.92
CA PHE A 346 6.19 -28.41 19.89
C PHE A 346 7.17 -28.37 18.71
N PRO A 347 8.37 -27.81 18.89
CA PRO A 347 9.33 -27.60 17.81
C PRO A 347 10.05 -28.89 17.41
N PHE A 348 9.29 -29.97 17.25
CA PHE A 348 9.81 -31.22 16.68
C PHE A 348 10.01 -31.03 15.17
N GLU A 349 11.16 -31.41 14.67
CA GLU A 349 11.57 -31.25 13.26
C GLU A 349 10.51 -31.81 12.29
N LEU A 350 9.98 -33.00 12.58
CA LEU A 350 8.94 -33.61 11.74
C LEU A 350 7.67 -32.77 11.63
N VAL A 351 7.21 -32.18 12.74
CA VAL A 351 6.00 -31.33 12.75
C VAL A 351 6.24 -30.08 11.94
N GLN A 352 7.38 -29.42 12.12
CA GLN A 352 7.74 -28.23 11.39
C GLN A 352 7.95 -28.53 9.89
N LEU A 353 8.55 -29.67 9.55
CA LEU A 353 8.76 -30.07 8.16
C LEU A 353 7.43 -30.35 7.44
N VAL A 354 6.50 -31.07 8.06
CA VAL A 354 5.16 -31.32 7.48
C VAL A 354 4.41 -30.01 7.29
N ALA A 355 4.47 -29.11 8.26
CA ALA A 355 3.83 -27.81 8.17
C ALA A 355 4.44 -26.96 7.04
N ALA A 356 5.77 -26.90 6.95
CA ALA A 356 6.49 -26.18 5.91
C ALA A 356 6.21 -26.76 4.50
N PHE A 357 6.20 -28.07 4.37
CA PHE A 357 5.86 -28.78 3.12
C PHE A 357 4.45 -28.40 2.63
N LEU A 358 3.43 -28.52 3.48
CA LEU A 358 2.06 -28.18 3.10
C LEU A 358 1.93 -26.69 2.75
N ALA A 359 2.58 -25.82 3.50
CA ALA A 359 2.61 -24.39 3.23
C ALA A 359 3.28 -24.07 1.90
N GLU A 360 4.44 -24.64 1.63
CA GLU A 360 5.21 -24.42 0.40
C GLU A 360 4.40 -24.78 -0.85
N TYR A 361 3.82 -26.01 -0.85
CA TYR A 361 3.02 -26.43 -2.01
C TYR A 361 1.72 -25.65 -2.16
N THR A 362 1.13 -25.19 -1.04
CA THR A 362 0.02 -24.24 -1.08
C THR A 362 0.43 -22.95 -1.76
N LEU A 363 1.59 -22.37 -1.38
CA LEU A 363 2.11 -21.15 -1.97
C LEU A 363 2.44 -21.31 -3.45
N ARG A 364 3.05 -22.42 -3.85
CA ARG A 364 3.33 -22.72 -5.28
C ARG A 364 2.04 -22.80 -6.10
N GLY A 365 1.01 -23.45 -5.57
CA GLY A 365 -0.31 -23.50 -6.22
C GLY A 365 -0.97 -22.12 -6.33
N LEU A 366 -0.84 -21.27 -5.30
CA LEU A 366 -1.35 -19.90 -5.33
C LEU A 366 -0.58 -19.01 -6.29
N LEU A 367 0.76 -19.14 -6.38
CA LEU A 367 1.58 -18.44 -7.37
C LEU A 367 1.14 -18.78 -8.79
N TRP A 368 0.95 -20.09 -9.08
CA TRP A 368 0.46 -20.51 -10.38
C TRP A 368 -0.95 -19.94 -10.68
N LEU A 369 -1.86 -19.97 -9.71
CA LEU A 369 -3.22 -19.45 -9.87
C LEU A 369 -3.22 -17.93 -10.06
N ALA A 370 -2.30 -17.21 -9.42
CA ALA A 370 -2.17 -15.75 -9.56
C ALA A 370 -1.80 -15.35 -11.00
N MET A 371 -1.00 -16.15 -11.71
CA MET A 371 -0.62 -15.87 -13.11
C MET A 371 -1.83 -15.84 -14.05
N VAL A 372 -2.88 -16.59 -13.74
CA VAL A 372 -4.10 -16.68 -14.55
C VAL A 372 -5.28 -15.91 -13.94
N SER A 373 -5.08 -15.24 -12.80
CA SER A 373 -6.15 -14.53 -12.08
C SER A 373 -6.31 -13.10 -12.61
N PRO A 374 -7.46 -12.78 -13.27
CA PRO A 374 -7.69 -11.43 -13.73
C PRO A 374 -8.08 -10.51 -12.59
N GLU A 375 -7.45 -9.33 -12.51
CA GLU A 375 -7.92 -8.19 -11.74
C GLU A 375 -8.77 -7.27 -12.62
N PHE A 376 -9.90 -6.82 -12.11
CA PHE A 376 -10.74 -5.86 -12.82
C PHE A 376 -10.56 -4.46 -12.21
N ALA A 377 -10.02 -3.54 -13.02
CA ALA A 377 -9.86 -2.15 -12.62
C ALA A 377 -11.22 -1.44 -12.53
N VAL A 378 -11.47 -0.77 -11.41
CA VAL A 378 -12.69 0.02 -11.15
C VAL A 378 -12.31 1.49 -11.03
N ALA A 379 -12.91 2.34 -11.86
CA ALA A 379 -12.68 3.78 -11.77
C ALA A 379 -13.27 4.37 -10.49
N ALA A 380 -12.69 5.47 -10.02
CA ALA A 380 -13.17 6.18 -8.84
C ALA A 380 -14.58 6.74 -9.08
N ALA A 381 -15.59 6.06 -8.55
CA ALA A 381 -16.96 6.48 -8.66
C ALA A 381 -17.22 7.74 -7.79
N PRO A 382 -18.09 8.66 -8.22
CA PRO A 382 -18.50 9.80 -7.40
C PRO A 382 -19.27 9.34 -6.16
N VAL A 383 -19.19 10.14 -5.07
CA VAL A 383 -19.79 9.79 -3.78
C VAL A 383 -21.27 9.39 -3.86
N PRO A 384 -22.15 10.06 -4.64
CA PRO A 384 -23.53 9.63 -4.78
C PRO A 384 -23.67 8.19 -5.31
N LEU A 385 -22.87 7.81 -6.30
CA LEU A 385 -22.90 6.45 -6.86
C LEU A 385 -22.36 5.41 -5.86
N LEU A 386 -21.35 5.77 -5.05
CA LEU A 386 -20.88 4.93 -3.95
C LEU A 386 -22.00 4.67 -2.92
N VAL A 387 -22.72 5.72 -2.52
CA VAL A 387 -23.85 5.59 -1.57
C VAL A 387 -24.93 4.68 -2.14
N LEU A 388 -25.29 4.87 -3.41
CA LEU A 388 -26.26 4.03 -4.10
C LEU A 388 -25.78 2.57 -4.20
N ALA A 389 -24.50 2.35 -4.50
CA ALA A 389 -23.90 1.01 -4.56
C ALA A 389 -23.92 0.33 -3.17
N MET A 390 -23.64 1.08 -2.10
CA MET A 390 -23.72 0.56 -0.73
C MET A 390 -25.17 0.18 -0.37
N MET A 391 -26.16 1.02 -0.70
CA MET A 391 -27.57 0.71 -0.49
C MET A 391 -27.99 -0.53 -1.31
N ALA A 392 -27.54 -0.63 -2.55
CA ALA A 392 -27.79 -1.79 -3.41
C ALA A 392 -27.19 -3.08 -2.82
N ALA A 393 -25.95 -3.01 -2.29
CA ALA A 393 -25.32 -4.12 -1.62
C ALA A 393 -26.16 -4.61 -0.41
N LEU A 394 -26.65 -3.68 0.42
CA LEU A 394 -27.51 -4.00 1.55
C LEU A 394 -28.85 -4.61 1.12
N LEU A 395 -29.45 -4.12 0.03
CA LEU A 395 -30.71 -4.65 -0.54
C LEU A 395 -30.51 -6.09 -1.06
N LEU A 396 -29.38 -6.40 -1.69
CA LEU A 396 -29.09 -7.76 -2.17
C LEU A 396 -29.00 -8.78 -1.03
N LEU A 397 -28.61 -8.36 0.16
CA LEU A 397 -28.49 -9.20 1.33
C LEU A 397 -29.83 -9.47 2.04
N LEU A 398 -30.89 -8.71 1.75
CA LEU A 398 -32.22 -8.93 2.30
C LEU A 398 -32.85 -10.24 1.82
N PRO A 399 -33.83 -10.80 2.58
CA PRO A 399 -34.63 -11.96 2.16
C PRO A 399 -35.28 -11.78 0.78
N LYS A 400 -35.66 -12.88 0.13
CA LYS A 400 -36.44 -12.83 -1.11
C LYS A 400 -37.83 -12.25 -0.82
N GLY A 401 -38.39 -11.48 -1.78
CA GLY A 401 -39.78 -11.01 -1.70
C GLY A 401 -39.99 -9.54 -2.00
N MET A 402 -38.95 -8.69 -1.93
CA MET A 402 -39.12 -7.23 -2.16
C MET A 402 -39.07 -6.81 -3.63
N GLY A 403 -38.77 -7.69 -4.60
CA GLY A 403 -38.72 -7.35 -6.02
C GLY A 403 -37.59 -6.38 -6.45
N LEU A 404 -36.81 -5.83 -5.49
CA LEU A 404 -35.80 -4.78 -5.73
C LEU A 404 -34.41 -5.30 -6.11
N LYS A 405 -34.18 -6.62 -6.03
CA LYS A 405 -32.86 -7.22 -6.31
C LYS A 405 -32.33 -6.98 -7.72
N PRO A 406 -33.15 -7.06 -8.79
CA PRO A 406 -32.67 -6.74 -10.13
C PRO A 406 -32.16 -5.29 -10.24
N TRP A 407 -32.87 -4.35 -9.63
CA TRP A 407 -32.43 -2.94 -9.60
C TRP A 407 -31.14 -2.73 -8.80
N ALA A 408 -31.00 -3.43 -7.68
CA ALA A 408 -29.77 -3.43 -6.92
C ALA A 408 -28.59 -4.00 -7.71
N CYS A 409 -28.78 -5.08 -8.48
CA CYS A 409 -27.76 -5.60 -9.40
C CYS A 409 -27.41 -4.56 -10.48
N LEU A 410 -28.39 -3.89 -11.06
CA LEU A 410 -28.14 -2.85 -12.07
C LEU A 410 -27.30 -1.71 -11.52
N VAL A 411 -27.59 -1.24 -10.30
CA VAL A 411 -26.82 -0.19 -9.63
C VAL A 411 -25.37 -0.66 -9.37
N LEU A 412 -25.19 -1.88 -8.89
CA LEU A 412 -23.83 -2.42 -8.68
C LEU A 412 -23.06 -2.57 -10.00
N LEU A 413 -23.72 -3.01 -11.09
CA LEU A 413 -23.11 -3.05 -12.40
C LEU A 413 -22.71 -1.64 -12.86
N GLY A 414 -23.60 -0.63 -12.66
CA GLY A 414 -23.30 0.76 -12.94
C GLY A 414 -22.10 1.29 -12.15
N PHE A 415 -21.93 0.85 -10.89
CA PHE A 415 -20.78 1.18 -10.08
C PHE A 415 -19.49 0.52 -10.58
N VAL A 416 -19.52 -0.77 -10.87
CA VAL A 416 -18.33 -1.54 -11.32
C VAL A 416 -17.86 -1.08 -12.71
N PHE A 417 -18.82 -0.77 -13.60
CA PHE A 417 -18.52 -0.33 -14.96
C PHE A 417 -18.52 1.18 -15.13
N TYR A 418 -18.55 1.93 -14.03
CA TYR A 418 -18.44 3.38 -14.09
C TYR A 418 -17.20 3.81 -14.87
N ARG A 419 -17.36 4.84 -15.68
CA ARG A 419 -16.26 5.49 -16.41
C ARG A 419 -16.30 6.99 -16.16
N PRO A 420 -15.17 7.64 -15.86
CA PRO A 420 -15.10 9.09 -15.81
C PRO A 420 -15.53 9.72 -17.13
N ALA A 421 -16.01 10.95 -17.07
CA ALA A 421 -16.35 11.70 -18.26
C ALA A 421 -15.15 11.83 -19.19
N LYS A 422 -15.40 11.65 -20.49
CA LYS A 422 -14.36 11.83 -21.51
C LYS A 422 -13.95 13.28 -21.62
N LEU A 423 -12.70 13.51 -21.94
CA LEU A 423 -12.17 14.83 -22.27
C LEU A 423 -12.74 15.34 -23.61
N GLU A 424 -12.72 16.64 -23.78
CA GLU A 424 -13.02 17.27 -25.06
C GLU A 424 -11.88 16.97 -26.08
N GLU A 425 -12.19 17.04 -27.36
CA GLU A 425 -11.21 16.89 -28.42
C GLU A 425 -10.24 18.10 -28.41
N GLY A 426 -8.96 17.85 -28.64
CA GLY A 426 -7.94 18.87 -28.55
C GLY A 426 -7.52 19.23 -27.12
N VAL A 427 -8.01 18.53 -26.10
CA VAL A 427 -7.64 18.71 -24.69
C VAL A 427 -6.88 17.49 -24.17
N ALA A 428 -5.74 17.74 -23.50
CA ALA A 428 -5.00 16.70 -22.80
C ALA A 428 -4.95 16.99 -21.30
N ARG A 429 -5.39 16.01 -20.47
CA ARG A 429 -5.18 16.02 -19.03
C ARG A 429 -3.82 15.43 -18.73
N VAL A 430 -2.96 16.22 -18.13
CA VAL A 430 -1.65 15.77 -17.66
C VAL A 430 -1.68 15.67 -16.14
N THR A 431 -1.33 14.52 -15.63
CA THR A 431 -1.19 14.28 -14.19
C THR A 431 0.26 13.92 -13.91
N VAL A 432 1.01 14.85 -13.32
CA VAL A 432 2.35 14.57 -12.78
C VAL A 432 2.13 13.91 -11.42
N MET A 433 2.37 12.59 -11.35
CA MET A 433 2.17 11.81 -10.13
C MET A 433 3.19 12.19 -9.07
N ASP A 434 2.81 12.07 -7.81
CA ASP A 434 3.75 12.12 -6.71
C ASP A 434 4.45 10.75 -6.62
N ALA A 435 5.56 10.63 -7.34
CA ALA A 435 6.36 9.41 -7.40
C ALA A 435 7.39 9.30 -6.25
N GLY A 436 7.33 10.22 -5.27
CA GLY A 436 8.41 10.39 -4.30
C GLY A 436 9.69 10.86 -5.01
N GLN A 437 10.84 10.26 -4.70
CA GLN A 437 12.02 10.46 -5.55
C GLN A 437 11.85 9.58 -6.78
N GLY A 438 11.55 10.20 -7.91
CA GLY A 438 11.27 9.53 -9.18
C GLY A 438 10.29 10.31 -10.05
N LEU A 439 10.00 9.78 -11.23
CA LEU A 439 9.12 10.41 -12.21
C LEU A 439 8.00 9.45 -12.66
N SER A 440 6.80 9.98 -12.81
CA SER A 440 5.70 9.34 -13.53
C SER A 440 4.68 10.38 -13.95
N VAL A 441 4.40 10.47 -15.24
CA VAL A 441 3.47 11.46 -15.81
C VAL A 441 2.44 10.75 -16.68
N LEU A 442 1.16 10.83 -16.27
CA LEU A 442 0.05 10.32 -17.06
C LEU A 442 -0.50 11.42 -17.95
N ILE A 443 -0.63 11.15 -19.24
CA ILE A 443 -1.23 12.03 -20.24
C ILE A 443 -2.44 11.31 -20.82
N GLN A 444 -3.62 11.90 -20.61
CA GLN A 444 -4.90 11.36 -21.10
C GLN A 444 -5.47 12.30 -22.16
N THR A 445 -5.85 11.78 -23.29
CA THR A 445 -6.69 12.45 -24.27
C THR A 445 -8.12 11.90 -24.19
N ARG A 446 -9.00 12.22 -25.11
CA ARG A 446 -10.39 11.76 -25.12
C ARG A 446 -10.52 10.22 -25.07
N ASN A 447 -9.65 9.49 -25.77
CA ASN A 447 -9.74 8.04 -25.93
C ASN A 447 -8.42 7.30 -25.66
N ARG A 448 -7.30 8.02 -25.46
CA ARG A 448 -5.94 7.46 -25.36
C ARG A 448 -5.26 7.84 -24.07
N ASN A 449 -4.36 6.97 -23.61
CA ASN A 449 -3.60 7.14 -22.39
C ASN A 449 -2.13 6.84 -22.65
N LEU A 450 -1.27 7.77 -22.30
CA LEU A 450 0.19 7.62 -22.32
C LEU A 450 0.73 7.79 -20.92
N LEU A 451 1.60 6.90 -20.48
CA LEU A 451 2.37 7.06 -19.26
C LEU A 451 3.85 7.25 -19.61
N PHE A 452 4.45 8.27 -19.04
CA PHE A 452 5.87 8.57 -19.13
C PHE A 452 6.51 8.27 -17.78
N ASP A 453 7.41 7.30 -17.72
CA ASP A 453 8.03 6.71 -16.54
C ASP A 453 7.07 6.09 -15.50
N THR A 454 7.60 5.25 -14.65
CA THR A 454 6.82 4.44 -13.73
C THR A 454 7.16 4.65 -12.26
N GLY A 455 8.18 5.47 -11.98
CA GLY A 455 8.72 5.61 -10.63
C GLY A 455 9.31 4.31 -10.08
N THR A 456 9.54 4.27 -8.76
CA THR A 456 10.03 3.06 -8.10
C THR A 456 8.92 2.01 -7.99
N GLU A 457 9.29 0.72 -7.92
CA GLU A 457 8.33 -0.39 -7.78
C GLU A 457 7.36 -0.21 -6.60
N GLN A 458 7.85 0.27 -5.47
CA GLN A 458 6.99 0.49 -4.30
C GLN A 458 5.92 1.55 -4.57
N VAL A 459 6.27 2.67 -5.20
CA VAL A 459 5.32 3.75 -5.51
C VAL A 459 4.40 3.34 -6.65
N ALA A 460 4.89 2.59 -7.62
CA ALA A 460 4.07 2.02 -8.68
C ALA A 460 2.93 1.16 -8.11
N GLN A 461 3.24 0.25 -7.21
CA GLN A 461 2.24 -0.63 -6.58
C GLN A 461 1.28 0.09 -5.64
N THR A 462 1.76 1.05 -4.86
CA THR A 462 0.95 1.67 -3.79
C THR A 462 0.28 2.97 -4.17
N GLY A 463 0.68 3.60 -5.27
CA GLY A 463 0.20 4.93 -5.70
C GLY A 463 -0.14 5.01 -7.18
N ILE A 464 0.79 4.67 -8.10
CA ILE A 464 0.62 4.92 -9.54
C ILE A 464 -0.44 4.00 -10.12
N VAL A 465 -0.30 2.67 -10.02
CA VAL A 465 -1.27 1.70 -10.57
C VAL A 465 -2.67 1.88 -9.96
N PRO A 466 -2.84 2.04 -8.63
CA PRO A 466 -4.15 2.39 -8.08
C PRO A 466 -4.74 3.69 -8.63
N SER A 467 -3.90 4.69 -8.92
CA SER A 467 -4.35 5.96 -9.51
C SER A 467 -4.74 5.80 -10.97
N LEU A 468 -3.98 5.05 -11.78
CA LEU A 468 -4.36 4.70 -13.15
C LEU A 468 -5.74 4.06 -13.19
N ASN A 469 -5.96 3.04 -12.35
CA ASN A 469 -7.25 2.36 -12.24
C ASN A 469 -8.37 3.34 -11.85
N ALA A 470 -8.14 4.17 -10.82
CA ALA A 470 -9.12 5.15 -10.33
C ALA A 470 -9.47 6.20 -11.37
N MET A 471 -8.52 6.58 -12.23
CA MET A 471 -8.71 7.52 -13.34
C MET A 471 -9.32 6.84 -14.58
N GLY A 472 -9.64 5.53 -14.50
CA GLY A 472 -10.30 4.78 -15.56
C GLY A 472 -9.35 4.23 -16.64
N VAL A 473 -8.05 4.28 -16.40
CA VAL A 473 -7.04 3.70 -17.30
C VAL A 473 -7.04 2.18 -17.12
N ARG A 474 -7.48 1.46 -18.10
CA ARG A 474 -7.51 -0.02 -18.12
C ARG A 474 -6.41 -0.61 -18.98
N ARG A 475 -5.84 0.21 -19.85
CA ARG A 475 -4.74 -0.09 -20.75
C ARG A 475 -4.03 1.20 -21.11
N LEU A 476 -2.74 1.13 -21.32
CA LEU A 476 -1.93 2.21 -21.84
C LEU A 476 -1.76 2.03 -23.34
N ASP A 477 -2.08 3.04 -24.13
CA ASP A 477 -1.81 3.06 -25.56
C ASP A 477 -0.31 3.20 -25.84
N SER A 478 0.40 3.91 -24.94
CA SER A 478 1.85 4.00 -24.95
C SER A 478 2.43 4.11 -23.54
N LEU A 479 3.52 3.39 -23.30
CA LEU A 479 4.39 3.55 -22.13
C LEU A 479 5.76 4.01 -22.66
N ILE A 480 6.26 5.12 -22.13
CA ILE A 480 7.59 5.65 -22.43
C ILE A 480 8.44 5.55 -21.18
N LEU A 481 9.58 4.87 -21.27
CA LEU A 481 10.59 4.80 -20.22
C LEU A 481 11.76 5.69 -20.63
N SER A 482 12.01 6.76 -19.88
CA SER A 482 13.02 7.75 -20.26
C SER A 482 14.41 7.14 -20.37
N HIS A 483 14.86 6.45 -19.32
CA HIS A 483 16.13 5.74 -19.23
C HIS A 483 16.04 4.63 -18.17
N HIS A 484 17.08 3.81 -18.06
CA HIS A 484 17.14 2.71 -17.11
C HIS A 484 17.75 3.16 -15.78
N ASP A 485 16.87 3.68 -14.89
CA ASP A 485 17.18 3.93 -13.48
C ASP A 485 15.97 3.62 -12.61
N ILE A 486 16.21 3.12 -11.39
CA ILE A 486 15.18 2.57 -10.48
C ILE A 486 14.05 3.56 -10.20
N ASP A 487 14.31 4.84 -10.17
CA ASP A 487 13.31 5.89 -9.89
C ASP A 487 12.52 6.34 -11.13
N HIS A 488 12.84 5.79 -12.32
CA HIS A 488 12.13 5.99 -13.58
C HIS A 488 11.42 4.72 -14.05
N ASP A 489 12.12 3.59 -14.07
CA ASP A 489 11.65 2.33 -14.62
C ASP A 489 11.36 1.25 -13.58
N GLY A 490 11.72 1.47 -12.31
CA GLY A 490 11.60 0.46 -11.25
C GLY A 490 10.20 -0.12 -11.11
N GLY A 491 9.15 0.65 -11.45
CA GLY A 491 7.75 0.21 -11.46
C GLY A 491 7.28 -0.47 -12.74
N PHE A 492 8.17 -0.70 -13.71
CA PHE A 492 7.81 -1.22 -15.03
C PHE A 492 6.96 -2.49 -14.96
N GLN A 493 7.36 -3.49 -14.18
CA GLN A 493 6.61 -4.75 -14.10
C GLN A 493 5.17 -4.57 -13.58
N SER A 494 5.00 -3.73 -12.57
CA SER A 494 3.67 -3.43 -12.02
C SER A 494 2.79 -2.65 -12.99
N VAL A 495 3.36 -1.72 -13.74
CA VAL A 495 2.66 -0.92 -14.74
C VAL A 495 2.36 -1.74 -16.00
N ALA A 496 3.30 -2.55 -16.46
CA ALA A 496 3.11 -3.43 -17.62
C ALA A 496 1.94 -4.42 -17.42
N ALA A 497 1.66 -4.81 -16.17
CA ALA A 497 0.50 -5.64 -15.84
C ALA A 497 -0.86 -4.96 -16.12
N VAL A 498 -0.92 -3.63 -16.23
CA VAL A 498 -2.11 -2.89 -16.66
C VAL A 498 -2.42 -3.17 -18.14
N GLY A 499 -1.39 -3.55 -18.91
CA GLY A 499 -1.44 -3.75 -20.35
C GLY A 499 -0.98 -2.51 -21.10
N THR A 500 -0.08 -2.73 -22.08
CA THR A 500 0.53 -1.66 -22.90
C THR A 500 0.52 -2.08 -24.36
N ASP A 501 0.11 -1.18 -25.25
CA ASP A 501 0.10 -1.43 -26.70
C ASP A 501 1.47 -1.18 -27.32
N LYS A 502 2.10 -0.04 -26.98
CA LYS A 502 3.41 0.38 -27.47
C LYS A 502 4.32 0.72 -26.32
N LEU A 503 5.50 0.09 -26.27
CA LEU A 503 6.54 0.36 -25.28
C LEU A 503 7.72 1.06 -26.00
N LEU A 504 8.05 2.26 -25.54
CA LEU A 504 9.18 3.05 -26.01
C LEU A 504 10.18 3.21 -24.86
N ALA A 505 11.45 3.13 -25.13
CA ALA A 505 12.49 3.30 -24.12
C ALA A 505 13.74 4.02 -24.68
N GLY A 506 14.38 4.81 -23.85
CA GLY A 506 15.69 5.38 -24.16
C GLY A 506 16.78 4.30 -24.27
N GLN A 507 16.62 3.22 -23.53
CA GLN A 507 17.51 2.07 -23.47
C GLN A 507 16.67 0.78 -23.63
N PRO A 508 16.21 0.44 -24.84
CA PRO A 508 15.27 -0.66 -25.09
C PRO A 508 15.83 -2.05 -24.77
N GLU A 509 17.15 -2.21 -24.70
CA GLU A 509 17.81 -3.48 -24.41
C GLU A 509 17.44 -4.07 -23.03
N PHE A 510 16.94 -3.24 -22.12
CA PHE A 510 16.52 -3.69 -20.78
C PHE A 510 15.07 -4.19 -20.72
N TYR A 511 14.29 -4.04 -21.80
CA TYR A 511 12.85 -4.35 -21.78
C TYR A 511 12.42 -5.21 -22.97
N PRO A 512 11.63 -6.27 -22.72
CA PRO A 512 11.15 -7.09 -23.82
C PRO A 512 10.21 -6.29 -24.72
N ASN A 513 10.42 -6.38 -26.02
CA ASN A 513 9.61 -5.73 -27.06
C ASN A 513 9.56 -4.19 -27.00
N ALA A 514 10.53 -3.55 -26.36
CA ALA A 514 10.64 -2.10 -26.37
C ALA A 514 11.23 -1.61 -27.70
N GLU A 515 10.66 -0.52 -28.20
CA GLU A 515 11.22 0.24 -29.33
C GLU A 515 12.05 1.40 -28.80
N PHE A 516 13.09 1.77 -29.52
CA PHE A 516 13.91 2.93 -29.16
C PHE A 516 13.13 4.24 -29.32
N CYS A 517 13.26 5.18 -28.39
CA CYS A 517 12.72 6.53 -28.48
C CYS A 517 13.45 7.34 -29.56
N GLN A 518 13.15 7.10 -30.82
CA GLN A 518 13.61 7.94 -31.92
C GLN A 518 12.68 9.12 -32.13
N GLU A 519 13.15 10.12 -32.90
CA GLU A 519 12.31 11.24 -33.30
C GLU A 519 11.07 10.73 -34.03
N ASP A 520 9.90 11.13 -33.51
CA ASP A 520 8.60 10.73 -34.04
C ASP A 520 7.56 11.82 -33.73
N LYS A 521 6.53 11.90 -34.56
CA LYS A 521 5.39 12.78 -34.35
C LYS A 521 4.11 12.03 -34.68
N TRP A 522 3.16 12.13 -33.76
CA TRP A 522 1.82 11.57 -33.98
C TRP A 522 0.76 12.44 -33.31
N GLN A 523 -0.48 12.21 -33.68
CA GLN A 523 -1.62 12.92 -33.12
C GLN A 523 -2.66 11.94 -32.57
N TRP A 524 -3.19 12.24 -31.39
CA TRP A 524 -4.33 11.53 -30.80
C TRP A 524 -5.41 12.53 -30.36
N ASP A 525 -6.64 12.33 -30.82
CA ASP A 525 -7.80 13.14 -30.42
C ASP A 525 -7.57 14.66 -30.52
N GLY A 526 -6.83 15.14 -31.54
CA GLY A 526 -6.50 16.53 -31.73
C GLY A 526 -5.35 17.06 -30.86
N VAL A 527 -4.63 16.18 -30.18
CA VAL A 527 -3.42 16.50 -29.40
C VAL A 527 -2.18 15.97 -30.12
N ASP A 528 -1.18 16.81 -30.32
CA ASP A 528 0.07 16.44 -30.99
C ASP A 528 1.09 15.98 -29.96
N PHE A 529 1.80 14.91 -30.29
CA PHE A 529 2.88 14.31 -29.51
C PHE A 529 4.14 14.32 -30.35
N GLU A 530 5.25 14.76 -29.78
CA GLU A 530 6.55 14.87 -30.42
C GLU A 530 7.63 14.23 -29.54
N LEU A 531 8.26 13.16 -30.02
CA LEU A 531 9.51 12.67 -29.43
C LEU A 531 10.68 13.47 -30.01
N LEU A 532 11.43 14.08 -29.14
CA LEU A 532 12.59 14.91 -29.49
C LEU A 532 13.87 14.19 -29.09
N ARG A 533 14.94 14.45 -29.87
CA ARG A 533 16.29 13.95 -29.56
C ARG A 533 17.28 15.08 -29.60
N PRO A 534 18.20 15.19 -28.63
CA PRO A 534 19.31 16.12 -28.70
C PRO A 534 20.16 15.90 -29.96
N SER A 535 21.02 16.88 -30.30
CA SER A 535 22.03 16.68 -31.35
C SER A 535 23.00 15.55 -30.93
N GLU A 536 23.67 14.92 -31.92
CA GLU A 536 24.55 13.74 -31.70
C GLU A 536 25.73 14.01 -30.73
N ASN A 537 26.02 15.28 -30.43
CA ASN A 537 27.09 15.70 -29.51
C ASN A 537 26.67 15.75 -28.03
N ALA A 538 25.48 15.37 -27.67
CA ALA A 538 24.87 15.68 -26.38
C ALA A 538 25.31 14.81 -25.19
N GLY A 539 26.25 13.89 -25.35
CA GLY A 539 26.72 13.00 -24.27
C GLY A 539 26.30 11.54 -24.48
N LYS A 540 26.94 10.64 -23.72
CA LYS A 540 26.69 9.18 -23.79
C LYS A 540 26.45 8.58 -22.41
N GLU A 541 26.22 9.41 -21.39
CA GLU A 541 25.84 8.92 -20.06
C GLU A 541 24.41 8.39 -20.09
N ASP A 542 24.04 7.53 -19.15
CA ASP A 542 22.71 6.90 -19.11
C ASP A 542 21.60 7.96 -19.12
N ASN A 543 21.75 9.03 -18.35
CA ASN A 543 20.79 10.15 -18.31
C ASN A 543 20.66 10.89 -19.64
N ASP A 544 21.74 10.96 -20.45
CA ASP A 544 21.72 11.61 -21.77
C ASP A 544 20.93 10.78 -22.81
N GLN A 545 20.60 9.53 -22.50
CA GLN A 545 19.76 8.66 -23.34
C GLN A 545 18.26 8.85 -23.05
N SER A 546 17.90 9.73 -22.12
CA SER A 546 16.51 10.00 -21.77
C SER A 546 15.66 10.35 -22.99
N CYS A 547 14.49 9.69 -23.09
CA CYS A 547 13.44 10.12 -24.02
C CYS A 547 12.97 11.52 -23.64
N VAL A 548 12.76 12.37 -24.64
CA VAL A 548 12.19 13.70 -24.46
C VAL A 548 10.84 13.74 -25.17
N LEU A 549 9.80 14.09 -24.43
CA LEU A 549 8.44 14.17 -24.95
C LEU A 549 7.89 15.59 -24.86
N ARG A 550 7.43 16.11 -26.01
CA ARG A 550 6.66 17.35 -26.07
C ARG A 550 5.21 17.03 -26.45
N VAL A 551 4.25 17.59 -25.73
CA VAL A 551 2.81 17.39 -25.98
C VAL A 551 2.16 18.73 -26.20
N VAL A 552 1.42 18.88 -27.30
CA VAL A 552 0.78 20.14 -27.68
C VAL A 552 -0.72 19.95 -27.86
N ALA A 553 -1.51 20.74 -27.17
CA ALA A 553 -2.96 20.73 -27.23
C ALA A 553 -3.47 22.17 -27.35
N ASN A 554 -4.17 22.50 -28.45
CA ASN A 554 -4.71 23.84 -28.71
C ASN A 554 -3.69 24.99 -28.44
N GLY A 555 -2.44 24.81 -28.90
CA GLY A 555 -1.37 25.82 -28.74
C GLY A 555 -0.75 25.90 -27.34
N LYS A 556 -1.16 25.06 -26.40
CA LYS A 556 -0.52 24.92 -25.07
C LYS A 556 0.34 23.67 -25.07
N ALA A 557 1.57 23.78 -24.55
CA ALA A 557 2.53 22.69 -24.61
C ALA A 557 3.09 22.31 -23.23
N LEU A 558 3.40 21.01 -23.08
CA LEU A 558 4.17 20.42 -22.00
C LEU A 558 5.47 19.86 -22.59
N LEU A 559 6.57 20.00 -21.87
CA LEU A 559 7.85 19.37 -22.18
C LEU A 559 8.30 18.51 -20.99
N ILE A 560 8.67 17.25 -21.27
CA ILE A 560 9.21 16.29 -20.30
C ILE A 560 10.56 15.81 -20.83
N THR A 561 11.62 15.94 -20.02
CA THR A 561 13.00 15.68 -20.44
C THR A 561 13.63 14.46 -19.77
N GLY A 562 12.90 13.73 -18.92
CA GLY A 562 13.50 12.71 -18.07
C GLY A 562 14.63 13.33 -17.23
N ASP A 563 15.76 12.64 -17.16
CA ASP A 563 16.93 13.10 -16.42
C ASP A 563 18.02 13.72 -17.28
N LEU A 564 17.64 14.22 -18.48
CA LEU A 564 18.54 14.85 -19.42
C LEU A 564 19.35 15.97 -18.75
N GLY A 565 20.67 15.89 -18.88
CA GLY A 565 21.60 16.86 -18.31
C GLY A 565 21.78 18.12 -19.19
N VAL A 566 22.56 19.09 -18.67
CA VAL A 566 22.81 20.38 -19.35
C VAL A 566 23.36 20.20 -20.77
N LYS A 567 24.18 19.19 -21.04
CA LYS A 567 24.70 18.90 -22.40
C LYS A 567 23.57 18.53 -23.36
N GLY A 568 22.66 17.63 -22.91
CA GLY A 568 21.51 17.25 -23.70
C GLY A 568 20.53 18.39 -23.93
N GLU A 569 20.33 19.27 -22.92
CA GLU A 569 19.55 20.49 -23.05
C GLU A 569 20.14 21.45 -24.10
N ALA A 570 21.47 21.62 -24.12
CA ALA A 570 22.16 22.43 -25.13
C ALA A 570 21.94 21.84 -26.54
N GLY A 571 22.02 20.52 -26.68
CA GLY A 571 21.73 19.85 -27.95
C GLY A 571 20.27 19.98 -28.42
N LEU A 572 19.31 20.03 -27.48
CA LEU A 572 17.91 20.35 -27.82
C LEU A 572 17.76 21.79 -28.28
N ILE A 573 18.40 22.75 -27.59
CA ILE A 573 18.37 24.17 -27.97
C ILE A 573 18.96 24.36 -29.38
N GLU A 574 20.13 23.78 -29.64
CA GLU A 574 20.80 23.83 -30.92
C GLU A 574 19.90 23.36 -32.06
N LYS A 575 19.20 22.27 -31.85
CA LYS A 575 18.40 21.57 -32.89
C LYS A 575 17.01 22.16 -33.08
N TYR A 576 16.33 22.53 -32.00
CA TYR A 576 14.91 22.93 -32.05
C TYR A 576 14.67 24.41 -31.72
N GLY A 577 15.57 25.06 -31.01
CA GLY A 577 15.45 26.48 -30.66
C GLY A 577 14.09 26.84 -30.08
N ASN A 578 13.40 27.83 -30.65
CA ASN A 578 12.10 28.30 -30.17
C ASN A 578 10.96 27.26 -30.28
N ALA A 579 11.13 26.17 -31.05
CA ALA A 579 10.13 25.09 -31.10
C ALA A 579 10.00 24.35 -29.77
N LEU A 580 10.94 24.53 -28.86
CA LEU A 580 10.87 24.01 -27.49
C LEU A 580 9.88 24.76 -26.58
N TYR A 581 9.39 25.95 -27.00
CA TYR A 581 8.47 26.73 -26.19
C TYR A 581 7.33 25.87 -25.62
N SER A 582 7.16 25.89 -24.30
CA SER A 582 6.17 25.06 -23.62
C SER A 582 5.73 25.72 -22.31
N GLN A 583 4.42 25.82 -22.06
CA GLN A 583 3.89 26.46 -20.86
C GLN A 583 4.17 25.67 -19.58
N VAL A 584 4.35 24.36 -19.69
CA VAL A 584 4.67 23.48 -18.56
C VAL A 584 5.96 22.73 -18.88
N LEU A 585 6.93 22.80 -17.97
CA LEU A 585 8.19 22.06 -18.05
C LEU A 585 8.28 21.14 -16.83
N VAL A 586 8.41 19.84 -17.03
CA VAL A 586 8.88 18.92 -16.00
C VAL A 586 10.40 19.06 -15.95
N LEU A 587 10.92 19.53 -14.80
CA LEU A 587 12.35 19.80 -14.63
C LEU A 587 13.17 18.52 -14.75
N GLY A 588 14.21 18.58 -15.55
CA GLY A 588 15.12 17.46 -15.73
C GLY A 588 15.80 17.04 -14.42
N HIS A 589 16.03 15.76 -14.26
CA HIS A 589 16.74 15.15 -13.15
C HIS A 589 16.20 15.64 -11.78
N HIS A 590 14.86 15.66 -11.66
CA HIS A 590 14.13 16.05 -10.44
C HIS A 590 14.46 17.46 -9.91
N GLY A 591 15.06 18.32 -10.74
CA GLY A 591 15.58 19.61 -10.32
C GLY A 591 16.99 19.54 -9.73
N SER A 592 17.83 18.61 -10.22
CA SER A 592 19.28 18.57 -9.97
C SER A 592 19.98 19.80 -10.51
N SER A 593 21.09 20.20 -9.87
CA SER A 593 21.97 21.27 -10.39
C SER A 593 22.60 20.93 -11.74
N THR A 594 22.64 19.66 -12.14
CA THR A 594 23.19 19.14 -13.41
C THR A 594 22.22 19.28 -14.58
N ALA A 595 20.99 19.78 -14.34
CA ALA A 595 19.97 19.99 -15.35
C ALA A 595 19.29 21.37 -15.18
N SER A 596 18.32 21.65 -16.04
CA SER A 596 17.51 22.88 -16.03
C SER A 596 18.38 24.15 -16.09
N SER A 597 19.25 24.22 -17.10
CA SER A 597 20.15 25.34 -17.31
C SER A 597 19.39 26.65 -17.58
N GLY A 598 20.02 27.82 -17.30
CA GLY A 598 19.38 29.11 -17.54
C GLY A 598 19.03 29.36 -19.01
N SER A 599 19.89 28.93 -19.93
CA SER A 599 19.62 28.99 -21.38
C SER A 599 18.42 28.10 -21.77
N PHE A 600 18.31 26.92 -21.18
CA PHE A 600 17.18 26.02 -21.43
C PHE A 600 15.88 26.61 -20.91
N LEU A 601 15.84 27.08 -19.65
CA LEU A 601 14.69 27.76 -19.08
C LEU A 601 14.25 28.98 -19.88
N HIS A 602 15.22 29.76 -20.41
CA HIS A 602 14.96 30.93 -21.27
C HIS A 602 14.31 30.49 -22.60
N THR A 603 14.85 29.46 -23.25
CA THR A 603 14.36 28.98 -24.55
C THR A 603 12.97 28.31 -24.41
N VAL A 604 12.77 27.47 -23.43
CA VAL A 604 11.47 26.84 -23.17
C VAL A 604 10.45 27.82 -22.65
N SER A 605 10.88 28.83 -21.89
CA SER A 605 10.08 29.93 -21.32
C SER A 605 8.76 29.46 -20.67
N PRO A 606 8.81 28.50 -19.71
CA PRO A 606 7.59 27.92 -19.16
C PRO A 606 6.91 28.87 -18.16
N GLN A 607 5.57 28.82 -18.08
CA GLN A 607 4.80 29.44 -17.02
C GLN A 607 4.93 28.66 -15.71
N TYR A 608 4.94 27.32 -15.81
CA TYR A 608 5.05 26.39 -14.69
C TYR A 608 6.23 25.45 -14.89
N ALA A 609 7.09 25.37 -13.87
CA ALA A 609 8.13 24.35 -13.76
C ALA A 609 7.74 23.35 -12.67
N VAL A 610 7.75 22.05 -12.98
CA VAL A 610 7.37 20.99 -12.06
C VAL A 610 8.60 20.22 -11.63
N ALA A 611 8.90 20.19 -10.32
CA ALA A 611 9.90 19.31 -9.76
C ALA A 611 9.21 18.06 -9.20
N SER A 612 9.44 16.91 -9.82
CA SER A 612 9.02 15.60 -9.29
C SER A 612 10.10 15.09 -8.36
N SER A 613 9.93 15.21 -7.04
CA SER A 613 10.95 14.86 -6.06
C SER A 613 10.33 14.42 -4.74
N GLY A 614 11.05 13.58 -3.99
CA GLY A 614 10.62 13.13 -2.68
C GLY A 614 10.88 14.16 -1.57
N TYR A 615 10.01 14.19 -0.56
CA TYR A 615 10.20 15.06 0.60
C TYR A 615 11.49 14.73 1.34
N ALA A 616 12.31 15.76 1.61
CA ALA A 616 13.58 15.65 2.31
C ALA A 616 14.50 14.55 1.74
N ASN A 617 14.52 14.41 0.41
CA ASN A 617 15.32 13.42 -0.30
C ASN A 617 16.82 13.59 -0.04
N ALA A 618 17.60 12.53 -0.24
CA ALA A 618 19.04 12.50 0.04
C ALA A 618 19.84 13.45 -0.86
N TYR A 619 19.34 13.69 -2.06
CA TYR A 619 19.98 14.52 -3.09
C TYR A 619 19.66 16.01 -2.92
N LYS A 620 18.73 16.36 -2.02
CA LYS A 620 18.24 17.74 -1.79
C LYS A 620 17.58 18.36 -3.03
N HIS A 621 16.94 17.53 -3.87
CA HIS A 621 16.21 18.00 -5.05
C HIS A 621 14.83 18.54 -4.68
N PRO A 622 14.31 19.58 -5.36
CA PRO A 622 15.05 20.46 -6.27
C PRO A 622 16.11 21.27 -5.51
N THR A 623 17.32 21.35 -6.07
CA THR A 623 18.44 22.07 -5.42
C THR A 623 18.14 23.57 -5.32
N VAL A 624 18.70 24.23 -4.31
CA VAL A 624 18.54 25.68 -4.12
C VAL A 624 18.97 26.47 -5.36
N ALA A 625 20.01 25.99 -6.04
CA ALA A 625 20.50 26.60 -7.28
C ALA A 625 19.42 26.59 -8.38
N VAL A 626 18.72 25.47 -8.58
CA VAL A 626 17.64 25.37 -9.57
C VAL A 626 16.43 26.18 -9.13
N GLN A 627 16.04 26.14 -7.85
CA GLN A 627 14.94 26.96 -7.35
C GLN A 627 15.17 28.45 -7.58
N ASN A 628 16.39 28.95 -7.31
CA ASN A 628 16.75 30.35 -7.56
C ASN A 628 16.75 30.67 -9.05
N ARG A 629 17.23 29.74 -9.88
CA ARG A 629 17.24 29.91 -11.35
C ARG A 629 15.83 30.02 -11.91
N VAL A 630 14.93 29.13 -11.51
CA VAL A 630 13.50 29.14 -11.89
C VAL A 630 12.84 30.48 -11.47
N ARG A 631 13.08 30.93 -10.22
CA ARG A 631 12.56 32.22 -9.73
C ARG A 631 13.11 33.41 -10.51
N ALA A 632 14.39 33.39 -10.84
CA ALA A 632 15.03 34.50 -11.59
C ALA A 632 14.43 34.66 -12.99
N HIS A 633 13.86 33.59 -13.58
CA HIS A 633 13.17 33.67 -14.86
C HIS A 633 11.66 33.97 -14.71
N GLY A 634 11.16 34.26 -13.50
CA GLY A 634 9.74 34.55 -13.25
C GLY A 634 8.81 33.33 -13.37
N ILE A 635 9.35 32.11 -13.34
CA ILE A 635 8.63 30.87 -13.54
C ILE A 635 8.03 30.40 -12.19
N THR A 636 6.78 29.96 -12.21
CA THR A 636 6.13 29.37 -11.03
C THR A 636 6.63 27.95 -10.80
N LEU A 637 7.36 27.72 -9.70
CA LEU A 637 7.82 26.38 -9.32
C LEU A 637 6.74 25.63 -8.54
N LEU A 638 6.36 24.46 -9.05
CA LEU A 638 5.46 23.50 -8.39
C LEU A 638 6.28 22.27 -8.00
N ARG A 639 6.02 21.71 -6.82
CA ARG A 639 6.78 20.58 -6.26
C ARG A 639 5.82 19.49 -5.82
N THR A 640 6.05 18.22 -6.26
CA THR A 640 5.19 17.09 -5.89
C THR A 640 5.29 16.75 -4.42
N ASP A 641 6.46 16.85 -3.79
CA ASP A 641 6.67 16.59 -2.36
C ASP A 641 5.86 17.52 -1.43
N LEU A 642 5.53 18.74 -1.90
CA LEU A 642 4.72 19.71 -1.16
C LEU A 642 3.24 19.67 -1.53
N SER A 643 2.95 19.37 -2.79
CA SER A 643 1.62 19.52 -3.39
C SER A 643 0.91 18.18 -3.64
N GLY A 644 1.60 17.04 -3.50
CA GLY A 644 1.12 15.78 -4.05
C GLY A 644 1.09 15.82 -5.58
N ALA A 645 0.37 14.93 -6.20
CA ALA A 645 0.22 14.93 -7.64
C ALA A 645 -0.40 16.24 -8.15
N LEU A 646 0.08 16.69 -9.31
CA LEU A 646 -0.30 17.96 -9.95
C LEU A 646 -1.09 17.65 -11.23
N VAL A 647 -2.16 18.39 -11.45
CA VAL A 647 -3.06 18.18 -12.60
C VAL A 647 -3.08 19.42 -13.48
N PHE A 648 -2.82 19.23 -14.78
CA PHE A 648 -2.91 20.25 -15.79
C PHE A 648 -3.92 19.83 -16.88
N ALA A 649 -4.57 20.80 -17.50
CA ALA A 649 -5.42 20.64 -18.68
C ALA A 649 -4.84 21.46 -19.83
N LEU A 650 -4.03 20.81 -20.65
CA LEU A 650 -3.52 21.44 -21.88
C LEU A 650 -4.68 21.62 -22.85
N GLY A 651 -4.68 22.74 -23.55
CA GLY A 651 -5.75 23.09 -24.49
C GLY A 651 -6.90 23.89 -23.88
N GLN A 652 -6.87 24.15 -22.56
CA GLN A 652 -7.76 25.08 -21.86
C GLN A 652 -7.03 26.38 -21.49
N ASP A 653 -7.77 27.47 -21.25
CA ASP A 653 -7.19 28.77 -20.88
C ASP A 653 -6.53 28.69 -19.50
N ASP A 654 -7.19 28.08 -18.51
CA ASP A 654 -6.61 27.79 -17.21
C ASP A 654 -5.95 26.40 -17.27
N ILE A 655 -4.65 26.41 -17.51
CA ILE A 655 -3.86 25.19 -17.68
C ILE A 655 -3.72 24.43 -16.36
N PHE A 656 -3.53 25.14 -15.21
CA PHE A 656 -3.29 24.50 -13.93
C PHE A 656 -4.60 24.22 -13.21
N GLN A 657 -5.02 22.98 -13.20
CA GLN A 657 -6.30 22.54 -12.59
C GLN A 657 -6.20 22.31 -11.08
N GLY A 658 -5.01 22.09 -10.56
CA GLY A 658 -4.81 22.01 -9.14
C GLY A 658 -3.79 20.96 -8.67
N ARG A 659 -3.72 20.85 -7.35
CA ARG A 659 -2.87 19.93 -6.61
C ARG A 659 -3.72 19.02 -5.73
N LEU A 660 -3.32 17.76 -5.55
CA LEU A 660 -4.11 16.81 -4.76
C LEU A 660 -3.99 17.05 -3.25
N LYS A 661 -2.88 17.60 -2.79
CA LYS A 661 -2.68 18.00 -1.39
C LYS A 661 -3.21 19.42 -1.17
N LYS A 662 -4.52 19.61 -1.29
CA LYS A 662 -5.15 20.95 -1.22
C LYS A 662 -5.29 21.49 0.19
N ASP A 663 -5.84 20.70 1.10
CA ASP A 663 -6.22 21.11 2.43
C ASP A 663 -5.53 20.25 3.49
N LYS A 664 -5.21 20.91 4.59
CA LYS A 664 -4.51 20.26 5.71
C LYS A 664 -5.56 19.76 6.68
N PHE A 665 -5.80 18.49 6.66
CA PHE A 665 -6.40 17.85 7.81
C PHE A 665 -5.44 17.99 9.00
N TYR A 666 -5.97 18.01 10.23
CA TYR A 666 -5.18 18.19 11.46
C TYR A 666 -4.03 17.17 11.62
N TRP A 667 -4.13 16.01 10.94
CA TRP A 667 -3.09 14.97 10.92
C TRP A 667 -2.03 15.17 9.86
N GLN A 668 -2.23 16.08 8.90
CA GLN A 668 -1.25 16.34 7.86
C GLN A 668 -0.22 17.34 8.34
N LYS A 669 1.04 16.97 8.24
CA LYS A 669 2.15 17.86 8.58
C LYS A 669 2.36 18.89 7.48
N LYS A 670 2.61 20.13 7.87
CA LYS A 670 3.06 21.16 6.93
C LYS A 670 4.50 20.86 6.56
N PRO A 671 4.82 20.57 5.28
CA PRO A 671 6.18 20.73 4.85
C PRO A 671 6.57 22.22 5.01
N PHE A 672 7.81 22.52 5.31
CA PHE A 672 8.30 23.91 5.28
C PHE A 672 8.20 24.43 3.84
N GLU A 673 7.64 25.60 3.68
CA GLU A 673 7.70 26.38 2.45
C GLU A 673 9.13 26.86 2.19
#